data_cc30977bf3cea566164fa06f40d5e16a
#
_entry.id   cc30977bf3cea566164fa06f40d5e16a
#
_cell.length_a   1.000
_cell.length_b   1.000
_cell.length_c   1.000
_cell.angle_alpha   90.00
_cell.angle_beta   90.00
_cell.angle_gamma   90.00
#
_symmetry.space_group_name_H-M   'P 1'
#
loop_
_entity.id
_entity.type
_entity.pdbx_description
1 polymer ?
#
loop_
_entity_poly.entity_id
_entity_poly.type
_entity_poly.pdbx_seq_one_letter_code
_entity_poly.pdbx_strand_id
1 'polypeptide(L)'
;MLARTRRVPTVAMATALGVVTATGVAAATVPSASATVTASTATATAFPPPGPDNEPRISTLPNGDSLVVTGSGPGATVMVLSPDGRSVPFTRFNADPGHVYVIPASAERPGQAFDPSRYLIPALSSGATHATPEYYPLHGVQINAIGLDGNLAVDGSVTSYLVNVDDVSRFAAPIPVANGVGRAAVPAGHYAAFTDFRTVDPTTGVATDRVVVQLDFTVADNGVSTLTADERTATSQLKLDTPKPTVNDYDLDTFGRTDVKGVTSGLAAFNTGTTYVSPTSAPPQLGAFTYQVLGIGAGSPAGTADPYRYDLMYPESDHIDADQTYPVDTSKLTTQHNTFDTDAGNTTHQGQLMMGSNNPDIGGVAATHSLTVPGKLTTYIGSPAGHAFWMRAVVPDSRLSATGLHNILMFNRDGDPYAGPVELWRTWDHGPLTAQVGQYQRATWCRACADGGTVDLALDPVVDSNPDTVATWFGPGPMTSHLTVYRDGAQVFSQDGPFSVQLSNQAQQPGSYRMVYDLDLSHFPSTQSTMTHTDITVPYTPTPDASWTLPSGNSCYASYAQPGGATPCSILPVLNLNYRLATDGTDTSHGRMQNLDLTVGHQTYGDAGSHAAATGATVSVSFDDGVTWTPACVTAAGDNHYIAKWANSGAAGSAPWLKVTATDALGGSITQTVANAYTIGQGGSNQ
;
A
#
# COMPACT_ATOMS: atom_id res chain seq x y z
N MET A 1 57.53 17.09 -1.85
CA MET A 1 57.86 16.77 -0.45
C MET A 1 56.79 15.89 0.12
N LEU A 2 57.18 14.65 0.35
CA LEU A 2 56.63 13.60 1.25
C LEU A 2 55.11 13.37 1.37
N ALA A 3 54.69 12.30 0.68
CA ALA A 3 53.50 11.54 0.92
C ALA A 3 53.54 10.81 2.27
N ARG A 4 52.38 10.71 2.96
CA ARG A 4 52.16 9.73 4.02
C ARG A 4 50.88 8.94 3.73
N THR A 5 51.08 7.72 3.28
CA THR A 5 50.09 6.65 3.21
C THR A 5 49.74 6.16 4.60
N ARG A 6 48.47 6.06 4.95
CA ARG A 6 47.97 5.26 6.08
C ARG A 6 47.26 4.01 5.55
N ARG A 7 47.77 2.87 5.97
CA ARG A 7 47.21 1.52 5.75
C ARG A 7 46.04 1.29 6.72
N VAL A 8 44.98 0.67 6.23
CA VAL A 8 43.85 0.12 7.01
C VAL A 8 44.07 -1.39 7.14
N PRO A 9 43.94 -2.00 8.32
CA PRO A 9 44.06 -3.43 8.47
C PRO A 9 42.79 -4.18 8.13
N THR A 10 42.93 -5.22 7.32
CA THR A 10 41.92 -6.22 6.98
C THR A 10 41.75 -7.17 8.17
N VAL A 11 40.53 -7.33 8.65
CA VAL A 11 40.16 -8.41 9.59
C VAL A 11 39.42 -9.48 8.82
N ALA A 12 40.02 -10.65 8.78
CA ALA A 12 39.40 -11.87 8.26
C ALA A 12 38.52 -12.49 9.36
N MET A 13 37.29 -12.83 9.04
CA MET A 13 36.42 -13.60 9.91
C MET A 13 36.17 -14.98 9.28
N ALA A 14 36.49 -15.99 10.04
CA ALA A 14 36.47 -17.39 9.66
C ALA A 14 35.03 -17.96 9.79
N THR A 15 34.64 -18.72 8.79
CA THR A 15 33.43 -19.53 8.71
C THR A 15 33.58 -20.78 9.59
N ALA A 16 32.62 -21.06 10.47
CA ALA A 16 32.46 -22.35 11.11
C ALA A 16 31.17 -23.01 10.63
N LEU A 17 31.32 -24.08 9.90
CA LEU A 17 30.26 -25.02 9.46
C LEU A 17 29.99 -25.99 10.60
N GLY A 18 28.76 -26.05 11.11
CA GLY A 18 28.30 -27.10 12.04
C GLY A 18 27.26 -27.98 11.36
N VAL A 19 27.65 -29.20 11.08
CA VAL A 19 26.76 -30.28 10.62
C VAL A 19 26.15 -30.96 11.85
N VAL A 20 24.83 -31.09 11.91
CA VAL A 20 24.16 -32.00 12.85
C VAL A 20 23.34 -33.01 12.08
N THR A 21 23.74 -34.27 12.26
CA THR A 21 23.10 -35.46 11.70
C THR A 21 21.89 -35.90 12.54
N ALA A 22 20.85 -36.33 11.83
CA ALA A 22 19.66 -36.97 12.38
C ALA A 22 19.88 -38.46 12.62
N THR A 23 19.41 -39.01 13.73
CA THR A 23 19.03 -40.43 13.83
C THR A 23 18.04 -40.65 14.98
N GLY A 24 17.04 -41.49 14.75
CA GLY A 24 16.48 -42.39 15.77
C GLY A 24 14.99 -42.29 16.06
N VAL A 25 14.21 -43.11 15.35
CA VAL A 25 12.83 -43.52 15.70
C VAL A 25 12.84 -44.49 16.85
N ALA A 26 11.96 -44.33 17.84
CA ALA A 26 11.48 -45.44 18.68
C ALA A 26 10.06 -45.17 19.19
N ALA A 27 9.19 -46.14 18.94
CA ALA A 27 7.84 -46.21 19.47
C ALA A 27 7.83 -46.87 20.86
N ALA A 28 6.97 -46.36 21.77
CA ALA A 28 6.45 -47.20 22.84
C ALA A 28 5.27 -46.57 23.63
N THR A 29 4.18 -47.26 23.61
CA THR A 29 3.20 -47.60 24.68
C THR A 29 2.61 -46.48 25.57
N VAL A 30 1.28 -46.46 25.54
CA VAL A 30 0.33 -45.79 26.43
C VAL A 30 0.33 -46.47 27.81
N PRO A 31 0.19 -45.75 28.92
CA PRO A 31 -0.81 -46.08 29.91
C PRO A 31 -1.65 -44.88 30.40
N SER A 32 -2.77 -45.28 30.97
CA SER A 32 -3.96 -44.54 31.36
C SER A 32 -3.80 -43.45 32.42
N ALA A 33 -4.56 -42.40 32.21
CA ALA A 33 -5.33 -41.52 33.08
C ALA A 33 -4.99 -41.35 34.57
N SER A 34 -4.64 -40.11 34.88
CA SER A 34 -5.09 -39.44 36.12
C SER A 34 -5.37 -37.99 35.74
N ALA A 35 -6.62 -37.56 35.91
CA ALA A 35 -7.07 -36.22 35.64
C ALA A 35 -6.50 -35.26 36.68
N THR A 36 -5.41 -34.61 36.34
CA THR A 36 -4.96 -33.40 37.01
C THR A 36 -5.52 -32.25 36.22
N VAL A 37 -6.35 -31.41 36.82
CA VAL A 37 -6.80 -30.14 36.26
C VAL A 37 -5.56 -29.27 36.14
N THR A 38 -4.89 -29.34 35.01
CA THR A 38 -3.86 -28.39 34.62
C THR A 38 -4.56 -27.11 34.14
N ALA A 39 -4.27 -26.02 34.83
CA ALA A 39 -4.65 -24.70 34.34
C ALA A 39 -4.18 -24.61 32.87
N SER A 40 -5.14 -24.46 31.94
CA SER A 40 -4.86 -24.27 30.53
C SER A 40 -4.10 -22.95 30.40
N THR A 41 -2.81 -23.04 30.13
CA THR A 41 -2.03 -21.84 29.76
C THR A 41 -2.61 -21.34 28.46
N ALA A 42 -3.27 -20.18 28.50
CA ALA A 42 -3.71 -19.48 27.30
C ALA A 42 -2.50 -19.27 26.39
N THR A 43 -2.60 -19.69 25.14
CA THR A 43 -1.53 -19.48 24.17
C THR A 43 -1.77 -18.13 23.52
N ALA A 44 -0.86 -17.18 23.76
CA ALA A 44 -0.83 -15.91 23.05
C ALA A 44 0.00 -16.09 21.79
N THR A 45 -0.59 -15.77 20.64
CA THR A 45 0.11 -15.77 19.36
C THR A 45 0.12 -14.33 18.87
N ALA A 46 1.32 -13.77 18.65
CA ALA A 46 1.42 -12.50 17.95
C ALA A 46 0.85 -12.69 16.55
N PHE A 47 -0.06 -11.81 16.16
CA PHE A 47 -0.36 -11.73 14.75
C PHE A 47 0.91 -11.29 14.03
N PRO A 48 1.18 -11.87 12.87
CA PRO A 48 1.96 -11.12 11.91
C PRO A 48 1.26 -9.76 11.75
N PRO A 49 2.01 -8.68 11.58
CA PRO A 49 1.49 -7.35 11.24
C PRO A 49 0.40 -7.51 10.16
N PRO A 50 -0.56 -6.57 9.99
CA PRO A 50 -1.78 -6.74 9.19
C PRO A 50 -1.42 -7.51 7.94
N GLY A 51 -1.85 -8.74 7.85
CA GLY A 51 -1.29 -9.90 7.15
C GLY A 51 -0.18 -9.55 6.19
N PRO A 52 0.87 -10.32 6.03
CA PRO A 52 2.02 -10.00 5.18
C PRO A 52 1.62 -9.46 3.79
N ASP A 53 0.35 -9.48 3.50
CA ASP A 53 -0.28 -9.12 2.25
C ASP A 53 -0.57 -7.62 2.08
N ASN A 54 -0.61 -6.82 3.13
CA ASN A 54 -0.93 -5.38 3.03
C ASN A 54 0.21 -4.44 3.44
N GLU A 55 1.27 -4.94 4.04
CA GLU A 55 2.46 -4.13 4.27
C GLU A 55 3.29 -4.00 3.00
N PRO A 56 3.67 -2.79 2.60
CA PRO A 56 4.59 -2.61 1.49
C PRO A 56 5.94 -3.26 1.80
N ARG A 57 6.33 -4.22 0.97
CA ARG A 57 7.66 -4.86 1.05
C ARG A 57 8.56 -4.22 0.01
N ILE A 58 9.78 -3.86 0.41
CA ILE A 58 10.76 -3.25 -0.50
C ILE A 58 11.87 -4.24 -0.77
N SER A 59 12.25 -4.34 -2.03
CA SER A 59 13.43 -5.05 -2.50
C SER A 59 14.17 -4.22 -3.55
N THR A 60 15.48 -4.43 -3.67
CA THR A 60 16.28 -3.75 -4.69
C THR A 60 16.34 -4.59 -5.96
N LEU A 61 16.00 -3.98 -7.08
CA LEU A 61 16.13 -4.58 -8.39
C LEU A 61 17.60 -4.58 -8.88
N PRO A 62 17.95 -5.42 -9.86
CA PRO A 62 19.34 -5.56 -10.34
C PRO A 62 19.97 -4.27 -10.87
N ASN A 63 19.16 -3.32 -11.31
CA ASN A 63 19.58 -2.01 -11.81
C ASN A 63 19.70 -0.93 -10.72
N GLY A 64 19.39 -1.25 -9.47
CA GLY A 64 19.47 -0.35 -8.32
C GLY A 64 18.19 0.35 -7.94
N ASP A 65 17.11 0.20 -8.71
CA ASP A 65 15.80 0.72 -8.36
C ASP A 65 15.18 -0.09 -7.21
N SER A 66 14.25 0.53 -6.50
CA SER A 66 13.47 -0.12 -5.45
C SER A 66 12.15 -0.64 -5.99
N LEU A 67 11.88 -1.93 -5.81
CA LEU A 67 10.58 -2.53 -6.04
C LEU A 67 9.79 -2.55 -4.74
N VAL A 68 8.63 -1.93 -4.75
CA VAL A 68 7.68 -1.94 -3.64
C VAL A 68 6.52 -2.84 -4.02
N VAL A 69 6.21 -3.78 -3.16
CA VAL A 69 5.12 -4.76 -3.35
C VAL A 69 4.13 -4.62 -2.21
N THR A 70 2.86 -4.41 -2.54
CA THR A 70 1.74 -4.44 -1.59
C THR A 70 0.81 -5.59 -1.95
N GLY A 71 0.54 -6.46 -1.00
CA GLY A 71 -0.17 -7.70 -1.26
C GLY A 71 0.75 -8.89 -1.56
N SER A 72 0.19 -10.00 -1.99
CA SER A 72 0.92 -11.23 -2.31
C SER A 72 0.44 -11.88 -3.60
N GLY A 73 1.29 -12.71 -4.17
CA GLY A 73 1.02 -13.46 -5.38
C GLY A 73 0.80 -12.60 -6.64
N PRO A 74 0.26 -13.20 -7.72
CA PRO A 74 0.08 -12.51 -9.00
C PRO A 74 -0.87 -11.29 -8.95
N GLY A 75 -1.78 -11.25 -7.98
CA GLY A 75 -2.71 -10.13 -7.79
C GLY A 75 -2.15 -8.94 -7.00
N ALA A 76 -0.91 -9.02 -6.45
CA ALA A 76 -0.30 -7.93 -5.69
C ALA A 76 -0.13 -6.66 -6.52
N THR A 77 -0.08 -5.51 -5.86
CA THR A 77 0.28 -4.23 -6.50
C THR A 77 1.78 -3.99 -6.40
N VAL A 78 2.36 -3.47 -7.46
CA VAL A 78 3.78 -3.14 -7.53
C VAL A 78 3.99 -1.66 -7.88
N MET A 79 5.10 -1.11 -7.40
CA MET A 79 5.59 0.22 -7.75
C MET A 79 7.11 0.14 -7.85
N VAL A 80 7.68 0.84 -8.82
CA VAL A 80 9.14 0.94 -8.97
C VAL A 80 9.56 2.38 -8.70
N LEU A 81 10.55 2.53 -7.85
CA LEU A 81 11.11 3.83 -7.45
C LEU A 81 12.59 3.88 -7.75
N SER A 82 13.04 4.99 -8.33
CA SER A 82 14.45 5.31 -8.44
C SER A 82 15.10 5.53 -7.07
N PRO A 83 16.43 5.54 -6.96
CA PRO A 83 17.12 5.76 -5.70
C PRO A 83 16.79 7.09 -5.00
N ASP A 84 16.28 8.08 -5.74
CA ASP A 84 15.80 9.36 -5.23
C ASP A 84 14.29 9.38 -4.94
N GLY A 85 13.63 8.22 -4.98
CA GLY A 85 12.23 8.05 -4.55
C GLY A 85 11.17 8.44 -5.58
N ARG A 86 11.56 8.72 -6.84
CA ARG A 86 10.60 9.02 -7.92
C ARG A 86 10.10 7.74 -8.59
N SER A 87 8.84 7.74 -9.03
CA SER A 87 8.30 6.64 -9.82
C SER A 87 9.07 6.47 -11.15
N VAL A 88 9.39 5.24 -11.45
CA VAL A 88 10.04 4.81 -12.71
C VAL A 88 9.00 4.11 -13.56
N PRO A 89 8.86 4.41 -14.85
CA PRO A 89 8.08 3.63 -15.78
C PRO A 89 8.55 2.18 -15.81
N PHE A 90 7.65 1.23 -15.91
CA PHE A 90 7.98 -0.20 -15.93
C PHE A 90 6.88 -1.02 -16.60
N THR A 91 7.23 -2.23 -16.96
CA THR A 91 6.29 -3.24 -17.43
C THR A 91 6.25 -4.39 -16.43
N ARG A 92 5.05 -4.74 -16.00
CA ARG A 92 4.77 -5.96 -15.24
C ARG A 92 4.20 -7.01 -16.19
N PHE A 93 4.75 -8.21 -16.16
CA PHE A 93 4.28 -9.33 -16.98
C PHE A 93 4.02 -10.55 -16.12
N ASN A 94 2.75 -10.91 -16.00
CA ASN A 94 2.31 -12.17 -15.42
C ASN A 94 2.37 -13.24 -16.53
N ALA A 95 3.51 -13.87 -16.67
CA ALA A 95 3.72 -14.87 -17.72
C ALA A 95 2.78 -16.08 -17.53
N ASP A 96 2.74 -16.58 -16.32
CA ASP A 96 1.80 -17.59 -15.84
C ASP A 96 1.61 -17.40 -14.31
N PRO A 97 0.75 -18.18 -13.63
CA PRO A 97 0.58 -18.06 -12.18
C PRO A 97 1.86 -18.27 -11.36
N GLY A 98 2.88 -18.91 -11.93
CA GLY A 98 4.16 -19.16 -11.28
C GLY A 98 5.26 -18.14 -11.60
N HIS A 99 5.08 -17.25 -12.58
CA HIS A 99 6.14 -16.37 -13.06
C HIS A 99 5.65 -14.95 -13.31
N VAL A 100 6.09 -14.04 -12.46
CA VAL A 100 5.81 -12.60 -12.59
C VAL A 100 7.11 -11.84 -12.75
N TYR A 101 7.23 -11.06 -13.82
CA TYR A 101 8.36 -10.18 -14.11
C TYR A 101 7.98 -8.74 -13.85
N VAL A 102 8.93 -7.94 -13.32
CA VAL A 102 8.80 -6.48 -13.20
C VAL A 102 10.04 -5.85 -13.81
N ILE A 103 9.90 -5.24 -14.96
CA ILE A 103 11.01 -4.75 -15.80
C ILE A 103 10.94 -3.22 -15.83
N PRO A 104 11.82 -2.51 -15.08
CA PRO A 104 11.90 -1.05 -15.11
C PRO A 104 12.43 -0.55 -16.44
N ALA A 105 11.96 0.60 -16.91
CA ALA A 105 12.51 1.29 -18.07
C ALA A 105 14.01 1.58 -17.94
N SER A 106 14.47 1.86 -16.73
CA SER A 106 15.89 2.07 -16.41
C SER A 106 16.79 0.83 -16.56
N ALA A 107 16.19 -0.37 -16.61
CA ALA A 107 16.90 -1.63 -16.89
C ALA A 107 17.15 -1.83 -18.39
N GLU A 108 16.35 -1.21 -19.23
CA GLU A 108 16.41 -1.31 -20.67
C GLU A 108 17.34 -0.24 -21.23
N ARG A 109 18.14 -0.61 -22.24
CA ARG A 109 19.06 0.31 -22.92
C ARG A 109 18.87 0.23 -24.42
N PRO A 110 18.92 1.37 -25.13
CA PRO A 110 18.78 1.39 -26.57
C PRO A 110 19.70 0.40 -27.27
N GLY A 111 19.14 -0.41 -28.15
CA GLY A 111 19.86 -1.40 -28.97
C GLY A 111 20.54 -2.53 -28.21
N GLN A 112 20.37 -2.67 -26.91
CA GLN A 112 20.98 -3.70 -26.08
C GLN A 112 19.96 -4.70 -25.57
N ALA A 113 20.31 -5.98 -25.57
CA ALA A 113 19.54 -6.99 -24.84
C ALA A 113 19.91 -6.96 -23.35
N PHE A 114 18.92 -7.24 -22.50
CA PHE A 114 19.12 -7.48 -21.08
C PHE A 114 18.69 -8.92 -20.74
N ASP A 115 19.07 -9.41 -19.57
CA ASP A 115 18.64 -10.73 -19.09
C ASP A 115 17.32 -10.58 -18.27
N PRO A 116 16.15 -10.92 -18.84
CA PRO A 116 14.87 -10.75 -18.18
C PRO A 116 14.71 -11.67 -16.96
N SER A 117 15.43 -12.79 -16.88
CA SER A 117 15.34 -13.71 -15.75
C SER A 117 15.75 -13.06 -14.41
N ARG A 118 16.57 -12.03 -14.47
CA ARG A 118 16.97 -11.23 -13.31
C ARG A 118 15.84 -10.35 -12.75
N TYR A 119 14.77 -10.16 -13.49
CA TYR A 119 13.59 -9.37 -13.14
C TYR A 119 12.36 -10.25 -12.84
N LEU A 120 12.56 -11.56 -12.74
CA LEU A 120 11.58 -12.49 -12.19
C LEU A 120 11.47 -12.23 -10.67
N ILE A 121 10.25 -12.01 -10.19
CA ILE A 121 9.99 -11.67 -8.79
C ILE A 121 9.39 -12.86 -8.05
N PRO A 122 10.19 -13.64 -7.31
CA PRO A 122 9.71 -14.85 -6.62
C PRO A 122 8.59 -14.59 -5.61
N ALA A 123 8.59 -13.41 -4.95
CA ALA A 123 7.57 -13.04 -3.98
C ALA A 123 6.18 -12.80 -4.59
N LEU A 124 6.11 -12.57 -5.90
CA LEU A 124 4.87 -12.41 -6.65
C LEU A 124 4.47 -13.69 -7.37
N SER A 125 5.43 -14.58 -7.59
CA SER A 125 5.20 -15.86 -8.24
C SER A 125 4.51 -16.81 -7.26
N SER A 126 3.42 -17.45 -7.67
CA SER A 126 2.79 -18.47 -6.84
C SER A 126 3.68 -19.71 -6.77
N GLY A 127 3.76 -20.34 -5.60
CA GLY A 127 4.40 -21.64 -5.42
C GLY A 127 3.60 -22.79 -6.06
N ALA A 128 3.17 -22.62 -7.30
CA ALA A 128 2.51 -23.67 -8.04
C ALA A 128 3.45 -24.88 -8.07
N THR A 129 2.99 -25.99 -7.54
CA THR A 129 3.68 -27.28 -7.70
C THR A 129 3.79 -27.51 -9.20
N HIS A 130 5.00 -27.32 -9.73
CA HIS A 130 5.26 -27.62 -11.13
C HIS A 130 4.81 -29.05 -11.43
N ALA A 131 3.78 -29.18 -12.25
CA ALA A 131 3.58 -30.42 -12.96
C ALA A 131 4.92 -30.76 -13.64
N THR A 132 5.30 -32.02 -13.66
CA THR A 132 6.54 -32.44 -14.31
C THR A 132 6.61 -31.78 -15.69
N PRO A 133 7.67 -31.02 -16.04
CA PRO A 133 7.70 -30.28 -17.28
C PRO A 133 7.50 -31.25 -18.43
N GLU A 134 6.42 -31.11 -19.21
CA GLU A 134 6.30 -31.84 -20.47
C GLU A 134 7.41 -31.35 -21.39
N TYR A 135 8.13 -32.30 -21.98
CA TYR A 135 9.18 -31.96 -22.92
C TYR A 135 8.57 -31.65 -24.28
N TYR A 136 8.69 -30.42 -24.74
CA TYR A 136 8.29 -29.98 -26.07
C TYR A 136 9.55 -29.75 -26.94
N PRO A 137 9.57 -30.22 -28.20
CA PRO A 137 10.59 -29.80 -29.16
C PRO A 137 10.54 -28.27 -29.31
N LEU A 138 11.73 -27.63 -29.27
CA LEU A 138 11.85 -26.20 -29.42
C LEU A 138 12.18 -25.81 -30.86
N HIS A 139 11.53 -24.76 -31.33
CA HIS A 139 11.68 -24.16 -32.65
C HIS A 139 12.09 -22.71 -32.55
N GLY A 140 12.87 -22.27 -33.54
CA GLY A 140 13.36 -20.88 -33.54
C GLY A 140 12.25 -19.89 -33.88
N VAL A 141 12.20 -18.81 -33.08
CA VAL A 141 11.42 -17.61 -33.41
C VAL A 141 12.38 -16.44 -33.55
N GLN A 142 12.23 -15.68 -34.65
CA GLN A 142 12.89 -14.41 -34.82
C GLN A 142 11.85 -13.30 -34.82
N ILE A 143 12.06 -12.29 -33.98
CA ILE A 143 11.24 -11.08 -33.87
C ILE A 143 12.00 -9.97 -34.59
N ASN A 144 11.41 -9.38 -35.61
CA ASN A 144 11.92 -8.20 -36.27
C ASN A 144 11.10 -6.99 -35.79
N ALA A 145 11.70 -6.12 -34.98
CA ALA A 145 11.11 -4.87 -34.54
C ALA A 145 11.47 -3.77 -35.55
N ILE A 146 10.46 -3.19 -36.15
CA ILE A 146 10.61 -2.11 -37.16
C ILE A 146 10.25 -0.80 -36.46
N GLY A 147 11.18 0.16 -36.48
CA GLY A 147 10.99 1.48 -35.92
C GLY A 147 10.16 2.43 -36.80
N LEU A 148 9.92 3.63 -36.31
CA LEU A 148 9.14 4.67 -37.01
C LEU A 148 9.72 5.05 -38.36
N ASP A 149 11.02 4.90 -38.59
CA ASP A 149 11.70 5.15 -39.85
C ASP A 149 11.54 4.01 -40.89
N GLY A 150 10.91 2.93 -40.49
CA GLY A 150 10.70 1.74 -41.32
C GLY A 150 11.89 0.78 -41.43
N ASN A 151 12.95 1.03 -40.66
CA ASN A 151 14.11 0.16 -40.53
C ASN A 151 14.02 -0.68 -39.24
N LEU A 152 14.98 -1.59 -39.01
CA LEU A 152 15.09 -2.27 -37.73
C LEU A 152 15.32 -1.25 -36.61
N ALA A 153 14.54 -1.36 -35.52
CA ALA A 153 14.58 -0.43 -34.41
C ALA A 153 15.93 -0.51 -33.67
N VAL A 154 16.69 0.57 -33.72
CA VAL A 154 17.99 0.69 -33.04
C VAL A 154 17.97 1.82 -31.99
N ASP A 155 17.02 2.72 -32.09
CA ASP A 155 16.78 3.82 -31.17
C ASP A 155 15.73 3.38 -30.12
N GLY A 156 15.95 3.71 -28.88
CA GLY A 156 15.09 3.24 -27.80
C GLY A 156 15.34 1.80 -27.36
N SER A 157 14.53 1.32 -26.47
CA SER A 157 14.51 -0.07 -26.03
C SER A 157 13.29 -0.81 -26.56
N VAL A 158 13.43 -2.09 -26.86
CA VAL A 158 12.33 -2.92 -27.36
C VAL A 158 12.31 -4.25 -26.63
N THR A 159 11.14 -4.60 -26.10
CA THR A 159 10.89 -5.89 -25.46
C THR A 159 9.59 -6.49 -26.02
N SER A 160 9.63 -7.75 -26.44
CA SER A 160 8.44 -8.46 -26.92
C SER A 160 8.01 -9.52 -25.92
N TYR A 161 6.76 -9.47 -25.46
CA TYR A 161 6.16 -10.41 -24.53
C TYR A 161 5.39 -11.45 -25.32
N LEU A 162 5.98 -12.65 -25.42
CA LEU A 162 5.45 -13.74 -26.24
C LEU A 162 4.71 -14.75 -25.37
N VAL A 163 3.50 -15.12 -25.76
CA VAL A 163 2.58 -16.00 -25.02
C VAL A 163 2.07 -17.12 -25.92
N ASN A 164 2.22 -18.38 -25.50
CA ASN A 164 1.59 -19.51 -26.17
C ASN A 164 0.10 -19.54 -25.83
N VAL A 165 -0.77 -19.49 -26.85
CA VAL A 165 -2.23 -19.43 -26.66
C VAL A 165 -2.92 -20.79 -26.74
N ASP A 166 -2.20 -21.86 -27.11
CA ASP A 166 -2.68 -23.24 -26.95
C ASP A 166 -2.59 -23.65 -25.46
N ASP A 167 -1.57 -23.16 -24.75
CA ASP A 167 -1.30 -23.46 -23.35
C ASP A 167 -0.23 -22.50 -22.84
N VAL A 168 -0.62 -21.52 -22.02
CA VAL A 168 0.29 -20.53 -21.44
C VAL A 168 1.46 -21.18 -20.71
N SER A 169 1.25 -22.34 -20.07
CA SER A 169 2.30 -23.05 -19.34
C SER A 169 3.44 -23.59 -20.20
N ARG A 170 3.22 -23.69 -21.52
CA ARG A 170 4.28 -24.12 -22.46
C ARG A 170 5.31 -23.03 -22.69
N PHE A 171 4.85 -21.80 -22.83
CA PHE A 171 5.74 -20.66 -23.00
C PHE A 171 5.00 -19.32 -22.78
N ALA A 172 5.48 -18.54 -21.85
CA ALA A 172 5.16 -17.12 -21.71
C ALA A 172 6.38 -16.42 -21.12
N ALA A 173 7.01 -15.53 -21.89
CA ALA A 173 8.22 -14.84 -21.43
C ALA A 173 8.47 -13.50 -22.16
N PRO A 174 9.15 -12.55 -21.50
CA PRO A 174 9.71 -11.37 -22.16
C PRO A 174 10.93 -11.75 -23.01
N ILE A 175 10.97 -11.27 -24.25
CA ILE A 175 12.05 -11.49 -25.21
C ILE A 175 12.68 -10.12 -25.51
N PRO A 176 13.87 -9.83 -24.99
CA PRO A 176 14.59 -8.60 -25.31
C PRO A 176 14.99 -8.56 -26.79
N VAL A 177 14.82 -7.40 -27.39
CA VAL A 177 15.17 -7.15 -28.79
C VAL A 177 16.41 -6.26 -28.84
N ALA A 178 17.49 -6.77 -29.43
CA ALA A 178 18.72 -6.00 -29.59
C ALA A 178 18.91 -5.62 -31.07
N ASN A 179 19.16 -4.34 -31.36
CA ASN A 179 19.32 -3.83 -32.73
C ASN A 179 18.18 -4.27 -33.66
N GLY A 180 16.96 -4.21 -33.16
CA GLY A 180 15.74 -4.56 -33.91
C GLY A 180 15.51 -6.05 -34.09
N VAL A 181 16.31 -6.95 -33.49
CA VAL A 181 16.16 -8.39 -33.64
C VAL A 181 16.11 -9.09 -32.28
N GLY A 182 14.99 -9.74 -31.98
CA GLY A 182 14.82 -10.67 -30.88
C GLY A 182 14.88 -12.11 -31.34
N ARG A 183 15.32 -13.04 -30.49
CA ARG A 183 15.34 -14.47 -30.78
C ARG A 183 14.95 -15.26 -29.56
N ALA A 184 14.12 -16.29 -29.80
CA ALA A 184 13.72 -17.24 -28.77
C ALA A 184 13.66 -18.66 -29.37
N ALA A 185 13.75 -19.66 -28.50
CA ALA A 185 13.45 -21.05 -28.82
C ALA A 185 12.21 -21.46 -28.03
N VAL A 186 11.12 -21.80 -28.74
CA VAL A 186 9.81 -22.04 -28.14
C VAL A 186 9.14 -23.30 -28.75
N PRO A 187 8.18 -23.94 -28.07
CA PRO A 187 7.36 -24.99 -28.67
C PRO A 187 6.62 -24.52 -29.92
N ALA A 188 6.39 -25.40 -30.88
CA ALA A 188 5.48 -25.11 -32.00
C ALA A 188 4.06 -24.92 -31.50
N GLY A 189 3.28 -24.03 -32.15
CA GLY A 189 1.91 -23.74 -31.78
C GLY A 189 1.47 -22.31 -32.10
N HIS A 190 0.36 -21.90 -31.52
CA HIS A 190 -0.19 -20.57 -31.72
C HIS A 190 0.26 -19.64 -30.59
N TYR A 191 0.54 -18.38 -30.94
CA TYR A 191 1.09 -17.36 -30.04
C TYR A 191 0.42 -16.03 -30.22
N ALA A 192 0.46 -15.23 -29.17
CA ALA A 192 0.27 -13.80 -29.20
C ALA A 192 1.57 -13.09 -28.79
N ALA A 193 1.74 -11.84 -29.25
CA ALA A 193 2.86 -11.01 -28.89
C ALA A 193 2.42 -9.58 -28.57
N PHE A 194 2.98 -9.03 -27.51
CA PHE A 194 2.90 -7.61 -27.16
C PHE A 194 4.32 -7.05 -27.22
N THR A 195 4.57 -6.17 -28.20
CA THR A 195 5.90 -5.60 -28.35
C THR A 195 5.90 -4.14 -27.95
N ASP A 196 6.61 -3.84 -26.88
CA ASP A 196 6.76 -2.49 -26.33
C ASP A 196 8.02 -1.85 -26.91
N PHE A 197 7.83 -0.72 -27.59
CA PHE A 197 8.87 0.17 -28.09
C PHE A 197 8.90 1.41 -27.19
N ARG A 198 9.98 1.56 -26.45
CA ARG A 198 10.15 2.66 -25.50
C ARG A 198 11.30 3.56 -25.92
N THR A 199 10.99 4.84 -26.05
CA THR A 199 11.98 5.89 -26.23
C THR A 199 11.91 6.89 -25.08
N VAL A 200 13.06 7.35 -24.61
CA VAL A 200 13.15 8.36 -23.54
C VAL A 200 13.81 9.59 -24.11
N ASP A 201 13.15 10.72 -24.01
CA ASP A 201 13.74 12.01 -24.38
C ASP A 201 14.95 12.31 -23.46
N PRO A 202 16.15 12.46 -24.01
CA PRO A 202 17.36 12.59 -23.20
C PRO A 202 17.44 13.94 -22.45
N THR A 203 16.62 14.91 -22.82
CA THR A 203 16.60 16.24 -22.21
C THR A 203 15.60 16.33 -21.07
N THR A 204 14.40 15.77 -21.27
CA THR A 204 13.29 15.87 -20.32
C THR A 204 13.14 14.61 -19.44
N GLY A 205 13.69 13.47 -19.88
CA GLY A 205 13.49 12.17 -19.24
C GLY A 205 12.09 11.58 -19.46
N VAL A 206 11.25 12.22 -20.28
CA VAL A 206 9.89 11.76 -20.57
C VAL A 206 9.95 10.56 -21.51
N ALA A 207 9.27 9.48 -21.14
CA ALA A 207 9.17 8.28 -21.95
C ALA A 207 8.01 8.38 -22.97
N THR A 208 8.21 7.79 -24.14
CA THR A 208 7.15 7.47 -25.09
C THR A 208 7.14 5.97 -25.31
N ASP A 209 6.02 5.35 -25.02
CA ASP A 209 5.79 3.92 -25.23
C ASP A 209 4.86 3.70 -26.42
N ARG A 210 5.19 2.70 -27.24
CA ARG A 210 4.35 2.26 -28.36
C ARG A 210 4.21 0.74 -28.28
N VAL A 211 3.00 0.29 -27.91
CA VAL A 211 2.72 -1.13 -27.76
C VAL A 211 2.06 -1.67 -29.03
N VAL A 212 2.78 -2.55 -29.73
CA VAL A 212 2.26 -3.26 -30.90
C VAL A 212 1.66 -4.59 -30.46
N VAL A 213 0.37 -4.76 -30.70
CA VAL A 213 -0.41 -5.94 -30.31
C VAL A 213 -0.60 -6.86 -31.51
N GLN A 214 -0.16 -8.10 -31.40
CA GLN A 214 -0.35 -9.15 -32.38
C GLN A 214 -1.03 -10.34 -31.68
N LEU A 215 -2.33 -10.51 -31.96
CA LEU A 215 -3.15 -11.49 -31.25
C LEU A 215 -2.94 -12.91 -31.74
N ASP A 216 -2.53 -13.09 -32.99
CA ASP A 216 -2.38 -14.40 -33.63
C ASP A 216 -1.05 -14.48 -34.40
N PHE A 217 -0.22 -15.44 -34.04
CA PHE A 217 1.04 -15.77 -34.69
C PHE A 217 1.29 -17.26 -34.56
N THR A 218 1.76 -17.92 -35.62
CA THR A 218 2.03 -19.34 -35.61
C THR A 218 3.53 -19.63 -35.65
N VAL A 219 3.99 -20.45 -34.70
CA VAL A 219 5.32 -21.05 -34.70
C VAL A 219 5.24 -22.42 -35.32
N ALA A 220 5.87 -22.58 -36.50
CA ALA A 220 5.89 -23.82 -37.23
C ALA A 220 6.78 -24.86 -36.52
N ASP A 221 6.48 -26.15 -36.76
CA ASP A 221 7.26 -27.28 -36.26
C ASP A 221 8.58 -27.52 -37.02
N ASN A 222 8.89 -26.67 -37.97
CA ASN A 222 10.13 -26.71 -38.74
C ASN A 222 10.63 -25.29 -39.09
N GLY A 223 11.94 -25.14 -39.22
CA GLY A 223 12.57 -23.89 -39.59
C GLY A 223 12.54 -22.84 -38.49
N VAL A 224 12.63 -21.56 -38.90
CA VAL A 224 12.54 -20.40 -38.04
C VAL A 224 11.30 -19.60 -38.43
N SER A 225 10.39 -19.42 -37.50
CA SER A 225 9.22 -18.56 -37.69
C SER A 225 9.59 -17.09 -37.40
N THR A 226 9.14 -16.18 -38.27
CA THR A 226 9.45 -14.77 -38.15
C THR A 226 8.20 -13.98 -37.79
N LEU A 227 8.28 -13.23 -36.67
CA LEU A 227 7.31 -12.24 -36.25
C LEU A 227 7.84 -10.84 -36.62
N THR A 228 7.02 -9.98 -37.20
CA THR A 228 7.39 -8.57 -37.45
C THR A 228 6.48 -7.68 -36.62
N ALA A 229 7.07 -6.96 -35.66
CA ALA A 229 6.41 -5.92 -34.89
C ALA A 229 6.80 -4.55 -35.51
N ASP A 230 5.81 -3.85 -36.02
CA ASP A 230 6.01 -2.55 -36.72
C ASP A 230 5.48 -1.43 -35.84
N GLU A 231 6.38 -0.63 -35.27
CA GLU A 231 6.08 0.49 -34.36
C GLU A 231 5.09 1.49 -34.97
N ARG A 232 5.11 1.64 -36.31
CA ARG A 232 4.21 2.54 -37.04
C ARG A 232 2.73 2.14 -36.96
N THR A 233 2.44 0.91 -36.56
CA THR A 233 1.06 0.45 -36.33
C THR A 233 0.48 0.89 -34.97
N ALA A 234 1.31 1.27 -34.03
CA ALA A 234 0.87 1.84 -32.75
C ALA A 234 0.49 3.32 -32.93
N THR A 235 -0.73 3.55 -33.45
CA THR A 235 -1.22 4.87 -33.85
C THR A 235 -2.19 5.52 -32.88
N SER A 236 -2.80 4.73 -32.00
CA SER A 236 -3.85 5.17 -31.09
C SER A 236 -3.23 5.72 -29.81
N GLN A 237 -3.17 7.04 -29.71
CA GLN A 237 -2.64 7.72 -28.51
C GLN A 237 -3.65 7.71 -27.37
N LEU A 238 -3.22 7.26 -26.21
CA LEU A 238 -4.00 7.40 -24.97
C LEU A 238 -3.97 8.85 -24.51
N LYS A 239 -5.15 9.43 -24.30
CA LYS A 239 -5.27 10.78 -23.75
C LYS A 239 -6.63 11.02 -23.12
N LEU A 240 -6.66 11.89 -22.13
CA LEU A 240 -7.89 12.45 -21.57
C LEU A 240 -8.25 13.73 -22.34
N ASP A 241 -9.51 13.85 -22.70
CA ASP A 241 -10.10 15.12 -23.17
C ASP A 241 -10.81 15.78 -21.97
N THR A 242 -10.11 16.71 -21.31
CA THR A 242 -10.51 17.27 -20.03
C THR A 242 -11.12 18.66 -20.16
N PRO A 243 -12.13 19.03 -19.34
CA PRO A 243 -12.74 20.36 -19.36
C PRO A 243 -11.78 21.49 -18.98
N LYS A 244 -10.71 21.20 -18.25
CA LYS A 244 -9.68 22.15 -17.85
C LYS A 244 -8.33 21.72 -18.45
N PRO A 245 -7.41 22.64 -18.73
CA PRO A 245 -6.08 22.29 -19.23
C PRO A 245 -5.33 21.33 -18.30
N THR A 246 -4.77 20.26 -18.84
CA THR A 246 -3.99 19.27 -18.06
C THR A 246 -2.68 18.93 -18.73
N VAL A 247 -1.77 18.39 -17.93
CA VAL A 247 -0.55 17.71 -18.36
C VAL A 247 -0.71 16.24 -18.00
N ASN A 248 -0.44 15.37 -18.96
CA ASN A 248 -0.45 13.92 -18.69
C ASN A 248 0.56 13.60 -17.59
N ASP A 249 0.15 12.73 -16.66
CA ASP A 249 0.91 12.40 -15.47
C ASP A 249 1.32 10.93 -15.47
N TYR A 250 0.36 10.05 -15.76
CA TYR A 250 0.61 8.63 -15.96
C TYR A 250 -0.48 7.99 -16.79
N ASP A 251 -0.15 6.86 -17.37
CA ASP A 251 -1.09 5.89 -17.89
C ASP A 251 -0.67 4.47 -17.47
N LEU A 252 -1.67 3.61 -17.34
CA LEU A 252 -1.53 2.21 -17.01
C LEU A 252 -2.47 1.41 -17.88
N ASP A 253 -1.90 0.69 -18.83
CA ASP A 253 -2.61 -0.17 -19.75
C ASP A 253 -2.39 -1.63 -19.40
N THR A 254 -3.46 -2.41 -19.49
CA THR A 254 -3.39 -3.85 -19.29
C THR A 254 -3.84 -4.60 -20.54
N PHE A 255 -3.10 -5.65 -20.85
CA PHE A 255 -3.33 -6.53 -21.98
C PHE A 255 -3.38 -7.97 -21.45
N GLY A 256 -4.55 -8.57 -21.45
CA GLY A 256 -4.76 -9.96 -21.05
C GLY A 256 -4.88 -10.89 -22.26
N ARG A 257 -4.22 -12.02 -22.21
CA ARG A 257 -4.35 -13.05 -23.22
C ARG A 257 -4.68 -14.39 -22.57
N THR A 258 -5.90 -14.84 -22.76
CA THR A 258 -6.41 -16.10 -22.21
C THR A 258 -6.23 -17.20 -23.26
N ASP A 259 -5.62 -18.30 -22.89
CA ASP A 259 -5.41 -19.47 -23.75
C ASP A 259 -6.70 -20.31 -23.92
N VAL A 260 -6.61 -21.37 -24.72
CA VAL A 260 -7.75 -22.27 -24.92
C VAL A 260 -8.11 -23.12 -23.69
N LYS A 261 -7.27 -23.13 -22.67
CA LYS A 261 -7.52 -23.78 -21.37
C LYS A 261 -8.12 -22.86 -20.33
N GLY A 262 -8.28 -21.56 -20.64
CA GLY A 262 -8.82 -20.55 -19.73
C GLY A 262 -7.77 -19.93 -18.79
N VAL A 263 -6.48 -20.13 -19.05
CA VAL A 263 -5.40 -19.50 -18.28
C VAL A 263 -5.02 -18.17 -18.91
N THR A 264 -4.97 -17.12 -18.11
CA THR A 264 -4.62 -15.77 -18.58
C THR A 264 -3.17 -15.43 -18.25
N SER A 265 -2.43 -14.98 -19.28
CA SER A 265 -1.18 -14.23 -19.17
C SER A 265 -1.48 -12.75 -19.34
N GLY A 266 -0.88 -11.90 -18.53
CA GLY A 266 -1.21 -10.47 -18.52
C GLY A 266 0.01 -9.57 -18.52
N LEU A 267 -0.08 -8.50 -19.30
CA LEU A 267 0.87 -7.40 -19.35
C LEU A 267 0.22 -6.16 -18.77
N ALA A 268 0.88 -5.47 -17.85
CA ALA A 268 0.55 -4.14 -17.38
C ALA A 268 1.73 -3.20 -17.69
N ALA A 269 1.52 -2.24 -18.58
CA ALA A 269 2.49 -1.24 -18.96
C ALA A 269 2.19 0.06 -18.21
N PHE A 270 3.12 0.50 -17.39
CA PHE A 270 3.04 1.77 -16.66
C PHE A 270 4.00 2.77 -17.28
N ASN A 271 3.49 3.92 -17.67
CA ASN A 271 4.26 5.02 -18.23
C ASN A 271 3.91 6.38 -17.58
N THR A 272 4.86 7.28 -17.53
CA THR A 272 4.68 8.67 -17.03
C THR A 272 4.76 9.71 -18.16
N GLY A 273 4.75 9.26 -19.39
CA GLY A 273 4.86 10.09 -20.58
C GLY A 273 3.68 9.94 -21.54
N THR A 274 3.96 9.54 -22.77
CA THR A 274 2.94 9.34 -23.81
C THR A 274 2.91 7.90 -24.25
N THR A 275 1.74 7.29 -24.24
CA THR A 275 1.52 5.93 -24.70
C THR A 275 0.68 5.89 -25.98
N TYR A 276 1.10 5.05 -26.90
CA TYR A 276 0.37 4.69 -28.12
C TYR A 276 0.18 3.17 -28.13
N VAL A 277 -0.96 2.73 -28.61
CA VAL A 277 -1.26 1.32 -28.80
C VAL A 277 -1.67 1.06 -30.26
N SER A 278 -1.42 -0.14 -30.77
CA SER A 278 -1.92 -0.53 -32.07
C SER A 278 -3.38 -0.95 -31.96
N PRO A 279 -4.31 -0.40 -32.78
CA PRO A 279 -5.68 -0.87 -32.79
C PRO A 279 -5.75 -2.31 -33.28
N THR A 280 -6.72 -3.06 -32.76
CA THR A 280 -6.97 -4.44 -33.18
C THR A 280 -8.14 -4.44 -34.17
N SER A 281 -7.98 -5.15 -35.29
CA SER A 281 -8.99 -5.18 -36.37
C SER A 281 -9.94 -6.36 -36.29
N ALA A 282 -9.61 -7.37 -35.49
CA ALA A 282 -10.38 -8.61 -35.31
C ALA A 282 -10.12 -9.22 -33.94
N PRO A 283 -11.08 -9.98 -33.39
CA PRO A 283 -10.84 -10.78 -32.19
C PRO A 283 -9.81 -11.87 -32.48
N PRO A 284 -9.14 -12.42 -31.43
CA PRO A 284 -8.20 -13.51 -31.60
C PRO A 284 -8.88 -14.78 -32.16
N GLN A 285 -8.12 -15.58 -32.93
CA GLN A 285 -8.61 -16.85 -33.48
C GLN A 285 -8.81 -17.92 -32.40
N LEU A 286 -7.99 -17.90 -31.36
CA LEU A 286 -8.02 -18.84 -30.23
C LEU A 286 -8.04 -18.07 -28.90
N GLY A 287 -8.73 -18.65 -27.92
CA GLY A 287 -8.83 -18.06 -26.58
C GLY A 287 -9.53 -16.71 -26.56
N ALA A 288 -9.12 -15.82 -25.64
CA ALA A 288 -9.68 -14.48 -25.51
C ALA A 288 -8.60 -13.39 -25.36
N PHE A 289 -8.95 -12.17 -25.71
CA PHE A 289 -8.14 -10.98 -25.50
C PHE A 289 -8.91 -9.98 -24.63
N THR A 290 -8.22 -9.34 -23.72
CA THR A 290 -8.77 -8.27 -22.87
C THR A 290 -7.82 -7.10 -22.87
N TYR A 291 -8.34 -5.91 -23.12
CA TYR A 291 -7.64 -4.65 -23.00
C TYR A 291 -8.35 -3.74 -21.99
N GLN A 292 -7.60 -3.06 -21.17
CA GLN A 292 -8.17 -2.10 -20.23
C GLN A 292 -7.21 -0.95 -19.99
N VAL A 293 -7.70 0.28 -20.09
CA VAL A 293 -7.03 1.44 -19.48
C VAL A 293 -7.37 1.39 -17.99
N LEU A 294 -6.52 0.70 -17.24
CA LEU A 294 -6.69 0.44 -15.82
C LEU A 294 -6.45 1.68 -14.97
N GLY A 295 -5.71 2.65 -15.50
CA GLY A 295 -5.53 3.95 -14.89
C GLY A 295 -4.95 4.96 -15.88
N ILE A 296 -5.53 6.14 -15.93
CA ILE A 296 -4.96 7.28 -16.65
C ILE A 296 -5.16 8.54 -15.83
N GLY A 297 -4.09 9.28 -15.61
CA GLY A 297 -4.07 10.47 -14.76
C GLY A 297 -3.49 11.69 -15.46
N ALA A 298 -4.10 12.84 -15.20
CA ALA A 298 -3.63 14.11 -15.71
C ALA A 298 -3.78 15.21 -14.65
N GLY A 299 -2.70 15.94 -14.42
CA GLY A 299 -2.64 17.03 -13.44
C GLY A 299 -2.79 18.40 -14.05
N SER A 300 -3.14 19.40 -13.24
CA SER A 300 -3.13 20.80 -13.63
C SER A 300 -1.70 21.24 -13.98
N PRO A 301 -1.53 22.21 -14.90
CA PRO A 301 -0.23 22.79 -15.20
C PRO A 301 0.46 23.36 -13.95
N ALA A 302 1.78 23.31 -13.93
CA ALA A 302 2.58 23.86 -12.83
C ALA A 302 2.24 25.34 -12.59
N GLY A 303 2.15 25.74 -11.31
CA GLY A 303 1.80 27.12 -10.93
C GLY A 303 0.32 27.44 -10.96
N THR A 304 -0.57 26.46 -11.16
CA THR A 304 -2.02 26.66 -11.00
C THR A 304 -2.33 26.98 -9.55
N ALA A 305 -3.07 28.08 -9.30
CA ALA A 305 -3.37 28.56 -7.96
C ALA A 305 -4.23 27.57 -7.14
N ASP A 306 -5.22 26.96 -7.80
CA ASP A 306 -6.07 25.91 -7.24
C ASP A 306 -5.78 24.61 -8.00
N PRO A 307 -4.76 23.84 -7.61
CA PRO A 307 -4.34 22.65 -8.34
C PRO A 307 -5.41 21.57 -8.36
N TYR A 308 -5.50 20.89 -9.46
CA TYR A 308 -6.44 19.78 -9.67
C TYR A 308 -5.80 18.65 -10.46
N ARG A 309 -6.43 17.47 -10.38
CA ARG A 309 -6.07 16.32 -11.21
C ARG A 309 -7.30 15.47 -11.53
N TYR A 310 -7.16 14.68 -12.57
CA TYR A 310 -8.12 13.65 -12.98
C TYR A 310 -7.42 12.29 -12.87
N ASP A 311 -8.10 11.33 -12.27
CA ASP A 311 -7.67 9.93 -12.18
C ASP A 311 -8.85 9.06 -12.64
N LEU A 312 -8.71 8.41 -13.79
CA LEU A 312 -9.80 7.70 -14.44
C LEU A 312 -9.41 6.26 -14.73
N MET A 313 -10.41 5.40 -14.71
CA MET A 313 -10.34 3.98 -15.04
C MET A 313 -11.46 3.66 -16.02
N TYR A 314 -11.20 2.79 -16.97
CA TYR A 314 -12.17 2.43 -17.99
C TYR A 314 -12.49 0.94 -17.96
N PRO A 315 -13.69 0.53 -18.43
CA PRO A 315 -14.07 -0.88 -18.52
C PRO A 315 -13.12 -1.67 -19.44
N GLU A 316 -13.03 -2.96 -19.19
CA GLU A 316 -12.38 -3.89 -20.08
C GLU A 316 -13.08 -3.95 -21.45
N SER A 317 -12.27 -4.16 -22.49
CA SER A 317 -12.70 -4.35 -23.88
C SER A 317 -12.02 -5.60 -24.44
N ASP A 318 -12.67 -6.27 -25.39
CA ASP A 318 -12.10 -7.38 -26.15
C ASP A 318 -11.31 -6.96 -27.40
N HIS A 319 -11.15 -5.65 -27.58
CA HIS A 319 -10.43 -5.03 -28.69
C HIS A 319 -9.83 -3.66 -28.29
N ILE A 320 -8.95 -3.15 -29.13
CA ILE A 320 -8.38 -1.79 -29.01
C ILE A 320 -8.91 -0.94 -30.15
N ASP A 321 -9.67 0.09 -29.81
CA ASP A 321 -10.18 1.07 -30.78
C ASP A 321 -9.06 1.94 -31.36
N ALA A 322 -9.28 2.42 -32.60
CA ALA A 322 -8.36 3.34 -33.24
C ALA A 322 -8.31 4.72 -32.56
N ASP A 323 -9.38 5.14 -31.91
CA ASP A 323 -9.44 6.36 -31.11
C ASP A 323 -9.42 6.00 -29.62
N GLN A 324 -8.33 6.32 -28.95
CA GLN A 324 -8.13 6.16 -27.51
C GLN A 324 -8.20 7.53 -26.79
N THR A 325 -9.07 8.41 -27.28
CA THR A 325 -9.37 9.69 -26.64
C THR A 325 -10.57 9.52 -25.69
N TYR A 326 -10.37 9.80 -24.43
CA TYR A 326 -11.35 9.59 -23.36
C TYR A 326 -11.92 10.94 -22.88
N PRO A 327 -13.16 11.30 -23.27
CA PRO A 327 -13.79 12.54 -22.82
C PRO A 327 -14.15 12.46 -21.34
N VAL A 328 -13.86 13.53 -20.61
CA VAL A 328 -14.07 13.61 -19.16
C VAL A 328 -15.32 14.41 -18.84
N ASP A 329 -16.31 13.72 -18.24
CA ASP A 329 -17.54 14.33 -17.70
C ASP A 329 -17.43 14.40 -16.17
N THR A 330 -17.03 15.56 -15.65
CA THR A 330 -16.87 15.76 -14.20
C THR A 330 -18.15 15.58 -13.40
N SER A 331 -19.32 15.71 -14.05
CA SER A 331 -20.62 15.48 -13.35
C SER A 331 -20.85 14.03 -12.96
N LYS A 332 -20.03 13.10 -13.47
CA LYS A 332 -20.09 11.66 -13.15
C LYS A 332 -18.98 11.19 -12.22
N LEU A 333 -18.07 12.09 -11.85
CA LEU A 333 -16.88 11.76 -11.07
C LEU A 333 -17.09 12.07 -9.59
N THR A 334 -16.39 11.36 -8.75
CA THR A 334 -16.18 11.78 -7.36
C THR A 334 -15.24 12.97 -7.35
N THR A 335 -15.66 14.07 -6.72
CA THR A 335 -14.81 15.22 -6.46
C THR A 335 -14.26 15.13 -5.04
N GLN A 336 -12.96 15.01 -4.89
CA GLN A 336 -12.33 14.96 -3.57
C GLN A 336 -11.47 16.21 -3.35
N HIS A 337 -11.84 16.99 -2.33
CA HIS A 337 -11.10 18.16 -1.86
C HIS A 337 -10.11 17.71 -0.78
N ASN A 338 -8.84 17.71 -1.11
CA ASN A 338 -7.79 17.30 -0.19
C ASN A 338 -7.10 18.52 0.41
N THR A 339 -6.90 18.50 1.71
CA THR A 339 -5.96 19.33 2.44
C THR A 339 -4.86 18.41 2.96
N PHE A 340 -3.63 18.74 2.68
CA PHE A 340 -2.46 18.01 3.16
C PHE A 340 -1.75 18.88 4.18
N ASP A 341 -1.65 18.38 5.38
CA ASP A 341 -0.80 18.93 6.41
C ASP A 341 0.55 18.19 6.39
N THR A 342 1.49 18.58 7.21
CA THR A 342 2.82 17.97 7.26
C THR A 342 3.51 18.34 8.57
N ASP A 343 4.52 17.62 8.94
CA ASP A 343 5.39 17.89 10.07
C ASP A 343 6.11 19.25 9.95
N ALA A 344 6.20 20.00 11.03
CA ALA A 344 6.91 21.31 11.07
C ALA A 344 8.39 21.20 10.66
N GLY A 345 9.01 20.03 10.81
CA GLY A 345 10.36 19.76 10.37
C GLY A 345 10.49 19.56 8.86
N ASN A 346 9.38 19.41 8.12
CA ASN A 346 9.41 19.28 6.66
C ASN A 346 9.62 20.64 5.97
N THR A 347 10.79 21.20 6.16
CA THR A 347 11.20 22.51 5.58
C THR A 347 11.37 22.47 4.06
N THR A 348 11.38 21.30 3.45
CA THR A 348 11.44 21.12 1.99
C THR A 348 10.06 21.21 1.35
N HIS A 349 8.99 21.15 2.13
CA HIS A 349 7.61 21.18 1.67
C HIS A 349 7.29 20.07 0.64
N GLN A 350 7.93 18.93 0.78
CA GLN A 350 7.79 17.80 -0.13
C GLN A 350 6.94 16.69 0.50
N GLY A 351 5.87 16.37 -0.18
CA GLY A 351 5.05 15.19 0.05
C GLY A 351 4.83 14.42 -1.24
N GLN A 352 4.13 13.30 -1.16
CA GLN A 352 3.75 12.50 -2.32
C GLN A 352 2.30 12.02 -2.20
N LEU A 353 1.60 12.00 -3.32
CA LEU A 353 0.36 11.27 -3.48
C LEU A 353 0.69 9.97 -4.22
N MET A 354 0.44 8.85 -3.61
CA MET A 354 0.47 7.55 -4.27
C MET A 354 -0.89 7.30 -4.92
N MET A 355 -0.88 7.04 -6.21
CA MET A 355 -2.03 6.63 -6.99
C MET A 355 -1.74 5.29 -7.60
N GLY A 356 -2.72 4.42 -7.60
CA GLY A 356 -2.61 3.12 -8.21
C GLY A 356 -3.97 2.49 -8.45
N SER A 357 -3.98 1.48 -9.26
CA SER A 357 -5.14 0.65 -9.52
C SER A 357 -4.72 -0.81 -9.54
N ASN A 358 -5.62 -1.67 -9.19
CA ASN A 358 -5.41 -3.10 -9.15
C ASN A 358 -6.58 -3.81 -9.85
N ASN A 359 -6.24 -4.69 -10.78
CA ASN A 359 -7.13 -5.70 -11.32
C ASN A 359 -6.68 -7.05 -10.75
N PRO A 360 -7.51 -7.77 -9.97
CA PRO A 360 -7.11 -9.03 -9.31
C PRO A 360 -6.56 -10.10 -10.26
N ASP A 361 -6.97 -10.07 -11.52
CA ASP A 361 -6.58 -11.08 -12.52
C ASP A 361 -5.19 -10.79 -13.11
N ILE A 362 -4.81 -9.52 -13.22
CA ILE A 362 -3.53 -9.10 -13.83
C ILE A 362 -2.58 -8.52 -12.77
N GLY A 363 -3.12 -8.09 -11.64
CA GLY A 363 -2.42 -7.42 -10.58
C GLY A 363 -2.48 -5.90 -10.70
N GLY A 364 -1.83 -5.19 -9.76
CA GLY A 364 -1.89 -3.75 -9.65
C GLY A 364 -0.55 -3.08 -9.91
N VAL A 365 -0.67 -1.81 -10.21
CA VAL A 365 0.45 -0.87 -10.34
C VAL A 365 0.12 0.39 -9.55
N ALA A 366 1.10 0.95 -8.89
CA ALA A 366 1.00 2.25 -8.24
C ALA A 366 2.19 3.14 -8.62
N ALA A 367 1.96 4.45 -8.56
CA ALA A 367 2.95 5.48 -8.81
C ALA A 367 2.85 6.58 -7.75
N THR A 368 3.93 7.29 -7.55
CA THR A 368 3.97 8.48 -6.68
C THR A 368 3.99 9.76 -7.51
N HIS A 369 3.23 10.75 -7.06
CA HIS A 369 3.20 12.10 -7.61
C HIS A 369 3.63 13.08 -6.55
N SER A 370 4.51 14.01 -6.91
CA SER A 370 4.99 15.03 -5.99
C SER A 370 3.84 15.95 -5.54
N LEU A 371 3.76 16.17 -4.24
CA LEU A 371 2.88 17.16 -3.61
C LEU A 371 3.70 18.26 -2.98
N THR A 372 3.19 19.49 -3.03
CA THR A 372 3.65 20.56 -2.15
C THR A 372 2.82 20.54 -0.88
N VAL A 373 3.48 20.37 0.27
CA VAL A 373 2.84 20.32 1.59
C VAL A 373 3.42 21.41 2.52
N PRO A 374 2.61 22.04 3.36
CA PRO A 374 1.16 21.92 3.39
C PRO A 374 0.52 22.48 2.12
N GLY A 375 -0.63 21.92 1.73
CA GLY A 375 -1.27 22.30 0.48
C GLY A 375 -2.67 21.76 0.28
N LYS A 376 -3.23 22.06 -0.89
CA LYS A 376 -4.56 21.58 -1.29
C LYS A 376 -4.52 21.02 -2.70
N LEU A 377 -5.39 20.05 -2.97
CA LEU A 377 -5.55 19.46 -4.30
C LEU A 377 -7.00 18.98 -4.47
N THR A 378 -7.64 19.41 -5.54
CA THR A 378 -8.92 18.84 -5.95
C THR A 378 -8.68 17.67 -6.91
N THR A 379 -9.16 16.48 -6.56
CA THR A 379 -9.05 15.29 -7.42
C THR A 379 -10.42 14.88 -7.93
N TYR A 380 -10.54 14.72 -9.25
CA TYR A 380 -11.70 14.16 -9.93
C TYR A 380 -11.41 12.68 -10.23
N ILE A 381 -12.17 11.77 -9.61
CA ILE A 381 -11.87 10.35 -9.62
C ILE A 381 -13.01 9.58 -10.28
N GLY A 382 -12.65 8.77 -11.29
CA GLY A 382 -13.58 7.87 -11.95
C GLY A 382 -13.98 6.69 -11.06
N SER A 383 -15.20 6.19 -11.25
CA SER A 383 -15.64 4.97 -10.57
C SER A 383 -14.74 3.80 -10.96
N PRO A 384 -14.48 2.86 -10.04
CA PRO A 384 -13.86 1.59 -10.37
C PRO A 384 -14.60 0.86 -11.48
N ALA A 385 -13.90 0.17 -12.35
CA ALA A 385 -14.46 -0.54 -13.49
C ALA A 385 -14.23 -2.06 -13.35
N GLY A 386 -15.30 -2.85 -13.56
CA GLY A 386 -15.22 -4.31 -13.45
C GLY A 386 -14.86 -4.76 -12.03
N HIS A 387 -13.82 -5.60 -11.92
CA HIS A 387 -13.27 -6.08 -10.65
C HIS A 387 -12.11 -5.20 -10.15
N ALA A 388 -11.71 -4.20 -10.92
CA ALA A 388 -10.61 -3.33 -10.55
C ALA A 388 -11.01 -2.34 -9.44
N PHE A 389 -10.03 -1.89 -8.69
CA PHE A 389 -10.21 -0.91 -7.62
C PHE A 389 -9.04 0.08 -7.56
N TRP A 390 -9.32 1.25 -6.98
CA TRP A 390 -8.30 2.26 -6.74
C TRP A 390 -7.51 1.98 -5.47
N MET A 391 -6.23 2.32 -5.52
CA MET A 391 -5.36 2.41 -4.36
C MET A 391 -4.83 3.83 -4.27
N ARG A 392 -5.09 4.49 -3.15
CA ARG A 392 -4.61 5.85 -2.90
C ARG A 392 -4.01 5.93 -1.51
N ALA A 393 -2.87 6.58 -1.44
CA ALA A 393 -2.22 6.90 -0.18
C ALA A 393 -1.51 8.25 -0.27
N VAL A 394 -1.21 8.82 0.87
CA VAL A 394 -0.47 10.07 1.00
C VAL A 394 0.78 9.83 1.82
N VAL A 395 1.90 10.31 1.34
CA VAL A 395 3.15 10.44 2.09
C VAL A 395 3.29 11.92 2.42
N PRO A 396 2.93 12.35 3.64
CA PRO A 396 2.89 13.77 3.99
C PRO A 396 4.29 14.38 4.14
N ASP A 397 5.29 13.53 4.36
CA ASP A 397 6.70 13.91 4.41
C ASP A 397 7.51 12.90 3.60
N SER A 398 7.91 13.28 2.40
CA SER A 398 8.67 12.43 1.48
C SER A 398 10.20 12.59 1.60
N ARG A 399 10.68 13.25 2.65
CA ARG A 399 12.12 13.33 2.90
C ARG A 399 12.69 11.93 3.09
N LEU A 400 13.83 11.68 2.47
CA LEU A 400 14.57 10.43 2.70
C LEU A 400 15.20 10.46 4.09
N SER A 401 15.02 9.41 4.85
CA SER A 401 15.79 9.21 6.08
C SER A 401 17.26 8.91 5.75
N ALA A 402 18.12 8.98 6.75
CA ALA A 402 19.56 8.65 6.60
C ALA A 402 19.80 7.19 6.11
N THR A 403 18.81 6.34 6.23
CA THR A 403 18.86 4.91 5.87
C THR A 403 18.01 4.56 4.64
N GLY A 404 17.43 5.55 3.97
CA GLY A 404 16.62 5.38 2.75
C GLY A 404 15.16 5.76 2.90
N LEU A 405 14.28 5.10 2.16
CA LEU A 405 12.83 5.33 2.17
C LEU A 405 12.21 4.79 3.47
N HIS A 406 11.97 5.68 4.45
CA HIS A 406 11.25 5.37 5.68
C HIS A 406 10.20 6.46 5.90
N ASN A 407 9.03 6.28 5.32
CA ASN A 407 7.98 7.29 5.36
C ASN A 407 6.68 6.69 5.91
N ILE A 408 5.89 7.52 6.54
CA ILE A 408 4.52 7.19 6.92
C ILE A 408 3.66 7.28 5.66
N LEU A 409 2.88 6.23 5.40
CA LEU A 409 1.98 6.12 4.26
C LEU A 409 0.55 6.07 4.77
N MET A 410 -0.22 7.12 4.51
CA MET A 410 -1.58 7.29 5.01
C MET A 410 -2.61 6.85 3.99
N PHE A 411 -3.61 6.12 4.44
CA PHE A 411 -4.74 5.63 3.63
C PHE A 411 -6.07 6.02 4.23
N ASN A 412 -7.10 6.03 3.42
CA ASN A 412 -8.45 5.96 3.96
C ASN A 412 -8.71 4.56 4.55
N ARG A 413 -9.15 4.50 5.81
CA ARG A 413 -9.40 3.27 6.58
C ARG A 413 -10.34 2.30 5.87
N ASP A 414 -11.43 2.80 5.33
CA ASP A 414 -12.45 2.00 4.67
C ASP A 414 -12.26 1.90 3.14
N GLY A 415 -11.20 2.52 2.60
CA GLY A 415 -11.09 2.83 1.18
C GLY A 415 -12.16 3.82 0.73
N ASP A 416 -11.94 4.53 -0.35
CA ASP A 416 -12.94 5.43 -0.90
C ASP A 416 -13.81 4.71 -1.95
N PRO A 417 -15.13 4.87 -1.92
CA PRO A 417 -16.03 4.16 -2.86
C PRO A 417 -15.85 4.61 -4.30
N TYR A 418 -15.52 5.89 -4.51
CA TYR A 418 -15.49 6.55 -5.82
C TYR A 418 -16.63 6.15 -6.76
N ALA A 419 -17.80 5.87 -6.19
CA ALA A 419 -18.95 5.32 -6.91
C ALA A 419 -19.91 6.43 -7.37
N GLY A 420 -19.47 7.23 -8.33
CA GLY A 420 -20.32 8.25 -8.93
C GLY A 420 -20.14 9.66 -8.35
N PRO A 421 -21.03 10.61 -8.65
CA PRO A 421 -20.84 12.03 -8.35
C PRO A 421 -21.07 12.30 -6.85
N VAL A 422 -20.01 12.21 -6.09
CA VAL A 422 -19.98 12.51 -4.64
C VAL A 422 -18.89 13.54 -4.39
N GLU A 423 -19.17 14.49 -3.50
CA GLU A 423 -18.14 15.41 -2.99
C GLU A 423 -17.61 14.91 -1.64
N LEU A 424 -16.28 14.80 -1.54
CA LEU A 424 -15.56 14.35 -0.36
C LEU A 424 -14.55 15.42 0.09
N TRP A 425 -14.41 15.58 1.38
CA TRP A 425 -13.38 16.45 1.99
C TRP A 425 -12.46 15.58 2.84
N ARG A 426 -11.16 15.69 2.62
CA ARG A 426 -10.15 14.94 3.36
C ARG A 426 -9.05 15.88 3.84
N THR A 427 -8.70 15.74 5.11
CA THR A 427 -7.46 16.31 5.66
C THR A 427 -6.53 15.14 5.99
N TRP A 428 -5.29 15.27 5.61
CA TRP A 428 -4.26 14.26 5.74
C TRP A 428 -3.15 14.79 6.63
N ASP A 429 -2.67 13.98 7.57
CA ASP A 429 -1.54 14.26 8.47
C ASP A 429 -1.77 15.42 9.44
N HIS A 430 -3.02 15.69 9.80
CA HIS A 430 -3.28 16.66 10.88
C HIS A 430 -3.07 15.97 12.24
N GLY A 431 -2.05 16.42 12.97
CA GLY A 431 -1.65 15.81 14.24
C GLY A 431 -2.59 16.08 15.43
N PRO A 432 -2.36 15.43 16.54
CA PRO A 432 -1.28 14.50 16.81
C PRO A 432 -1.54 13.09 16.26
N LEU A 433 -0.48 12.39 15.83
CA LEU A 433 -0.56 11.01 15.39
C LEU A 433 -0.60 10.07 16.60
N THR A 434 -1.57 9.15 16.64
CA THR A 434 -1.78 8.24 17.78
C THR A 434 -2.23 6.86 17.33
N ALA A 435 -2.02 5.84 18.18
CA ALA A 435 -2.58 4.52 17.94
C ALA A 435 -4.07 4.49 18.31
N GLN A 436 -4.92 3.94 17.44
CA GLN A 436 -6.37 3.87 17.61
C GLN A 436 -6.91 2.51 17.17
N VAL A 437 -8.13 2.17 17.57
CA VAL A 437 -8.86 1.04 16.99
C VAL A 437 -9.76 1.50 15.83
N GLY A 438 -10.47 2.56 15.92
CA GLY A 438 -11.18 3.18 14.82
C GLY A 438 -12.66 2.82 14.67
N GLN A 439 -13.27 3.45 13.66
CA GLN A 439 -14.66 3.25 13.26
C GLN A 439 -14.69 2.86 11.78
N TYR A 440 -15.51 1.87 11.42
CA TYR A 440 -15.50 1.27 10.07
C TYR A 440 -16.90 1.33 9.47
N GLN A 441 -16.98 1.76 8.21
CA GLN A 441 -18.24 1.84 7.46
C GLN A 441 -18.36 0.74 6.40
N ARG A 442 -17.27 0.02 6.11
CA ARG A 442 -17.23 -1.04 5.12
C ARG A 442 -16.76 -2.36 5.69
N ALA A 443 -16.99 -3.41 4.93
CA ALA A 443 -16.54 -4.74 5.28
C ALA A 443 -15.01 -4.80 5.40
N THR A 444 -14.55 -5.22 6.57
CA THR A 444 -13.14 -5.38 6.91
C THR A 444 -13.00 -6.42 8.01
N TRP A 445 -11.78 -6.71 8.45
CA TRP A 445 -11.57 -7.56 9.63
C TRP A 445 -11.73 -6.75 10.92
N CYS A 446 -12.25 -7.42 11.94
CA CYS A 446 -12.45 -6.82 13.25
C CYS A 446 -11.13 -6.63 14.01
N ARG A 447 -10.88 -5.40 14.48
CA ARG A 447 -9.65 -5.05 15.20
C ARG A 447 -9.65 -5.57 16.64
N ALA A 448 -10.77 -5.40 17.34
CA ALA A 448 -10.91 -5.88 18.71
C ALA A 448 -12.26 -6.61 18.85
N CYS A 449 -12.21 -7.93 18.82
CA CYS A 449 -13.39 -8.80 18.83
C CYS A 449 -13.16 -10.07 19.64
N ALA A 450 -14.26 -10.71 20.02
CA ALA A 450 -14.22 -11.96 20.75
C ALA A 450 -15.21 -12.98 20.17
N ASP A 451 -14.81 -14.25 20.13
CA ASP A 451 -15.63 -15.40 19.74
C ASP A 451 -15.21 -16.66 20.49
N GLY A 452 -16.14 -17.26 21.24
CA GLY A 452 -16.04 -18.62 21.76
C GLY A 452 -14.76 -18.97 22.55
N GLY A 453 -14.08 -17.97 23.12
CA GLY A 453 -12.81 -18.14 23.83
C GLY A 453 -11.58 -17.68 23.04
N THR A 454 -11.79 -17.12 21.88
CA THR A 454 -10.74 -16.38 21.15
C THR A 454 -11.01 -14.89 21.26
N VAL A 455 -9.98 -14.10 21.53
CA VAL A 455 -10.04 -12.65 21.62
C VAL A 455 -8.95 -12.06 20.74
N ASP A 456 -9.36 -11.24 19.78
CA ASP A 456 -8.51 -10.41 18.96
C ASP A 456 -8.37 -9.03 19.58
N LEU A 457 -7.15 -8.53 19.65
CA LEU A 457 -6.83 -7.19 20.09
C LEU A 457 -5.79 -6.59 19.12
N ALA A 458 -6.20 -5.63 18.31
CA ALA A 458 -5.35 -4.96 17.36
C ALA A 458 -5.57 -3.45 17.40
N LEU A 459 -4.51 -2.70 17.12
CA LEU A 459 -4.54 -1.24 16.94
C LEU A 459 -4.15 -0.91 15.51
N ASP A 460 -4.64 0.21 15.00
CA ASP A 460 -3.98 0.90 13.90
C ASP A 460 -2.88 1.77 14.53
N PRO A 461 -1.60 1.50 14.27
CA PRO A 461 -0.51 2.07 15.05
C PRO A 461 -0.34 3.57 14.89
N VAL A 462 -0.75 4.12 13.74
CA VAL A 462 -0.69 5.54 13.44
C VAL A 462 -2.00 5.98 12.79
N VAL A 463 -2.68 6.93 13.41
CA VAL A 463 -3.92 7.55 12.95
C VAL A 463 -3.78 9.06 13.18
N ASP A 464 -4.15 9.88 12.22
CA ASP A 464 -4.20 11.34 12.34
C ASP A 464 -5.53 11.82 12.97
N SER A 465 -5.77 13.12 12.92
CA SER A 465 -7.02 13.73 13.46
C SER A 465 -8.27 13.36 12.66
N ASN A 466 -8.13 12.78 11.50
CA ASN A 466 -9.25 12.26 10.72
C ASN A 466 -9.49 10.79 11.12
N PRO A 467 -10.61 10.45 11.76
CA PRO A 467 -10.87 9.08 12.21
C PRO A 467 -10.95 8.05 11.09
N ASP A 468 -11.08 8.52 9.83
CA ASP A 468 -11.09 7.66 8.65
C ASP A 468 -9.68 7.40 8.08
N THR A 469 -8.65 8.05 8.59
CA THR A 469 -7.27 7.87 8.13
C THR A 469 -6.54 6.84 8.99
N VAL A 470 -5.84 5.94 8.35
CA VAL A 470 -4.89 5.03 8.99
C VAL A 470 -3.57 5.12 8.26
N ALA A 471 -2.48 4.86 8.97
CA ALA A 471 -1.18 4.87 8.36
C ALA A 471 -0.44 3.56 8.63
N THR A 472 0.38 3.18 7.65
CA THR A 472 1.44 2.22 7.77
C THR A 472 2.77 2.92 7.43
N TRP A 473 3.86 2.21 7.57
CA TRP A 473 5.17 2.74 7.20
C TRP A 473 5.69 2.09 5.94
N PHE A 474 6.57 2.80 5.29
CA PHE A 474 7.16 2.42 4.03
C PHE A 474 8.66 2.19 4.24
N GLY A 475 9.12 0.96 4.00
CA GLY A 475 10.53 0.57 4.09
C GLY A 475 10.88 -0.29 5.30
N PRO A 476 12.00 -1.05 5.23
CA PRO A 476 12.56 -1.79 6.34
C PRO A 476 13.18 -0.78 7.31
N GLY A 477 12.38 -0.20 8.17
CA GLY A 477 12.86 0.81 9.09
C GLY A 477 12.52 0.48 10.53
N PRO A 478 13.21 1.11 11.44
CA PRO A 478 13.09 0.85 12.86
C PRO A 478 11.89 1.60 13.45
N MET A 479 10.67 1.21 13.09
CA MET A 479 9.58 1.46 13.98
C MET A 479 9.79 0.51 15.16
N THR A 480 10.06 1.06 16.31
CA THR A 480 10.09 0.28 17.54
C THR A 480 8.72 0.36 18.18
N SER A 481 8.08 -0.77 18.33
CA SER A 481 6.82 -0.86 19.08
C SER A 481 6.90 -1.99 20.11
N HIS A 482 6.12 -1.86 21.16
CA HIS A 482 5.96 -2.89 22.17
C HIS A 482 4.49 -3.00 22.56
N LEU A 483 3.93 -4.21 22.44
CA LEU A 483 2.56 -4.49 22.86
C LEU A 483 2.57 -5.40 24.07
N THR A 484 1.93 -4.96 25.15
CA THR A 484 1.66 -5.79 26.32
C THR A 484 0.15 -5.88 26.55
N VAL A 485 -0.35 -7.09 26.80
CA VAL A 485 -1.77 -7.31 27.13
C VAL A 485 -1.90 -8.01 28.45
N TYR A 486 -2.85 -7.53 29.25
CA TYR A 486 -3.23 -8.10 30.54
C TYR A 486 -4.68 -8.58 30.51
N ARG A 487 -4.96 -9.67 31.19
CA ARG A 487 -6.31 -10.16 31.52
C ARG A 487 -6.52 -10.08 33.01
N ASP A 488 -7.48 -9.27 33.47
CA ASP A 488 -7.79 -9.06 34.91
C ASP A 488 -6.52 -8.72 35.72
N GLY A 489 -5.62 -7.92 35.16
CA GLY A 489 -4.35 -7.53 35.80
C GLY A 489 -3.19 -8.51 35.62
N ALA A 490 -3.43 -9.75 35.16
CA ALA A 490 -2.37 -10.71 34.87
C ALA A 490 -1.87 -10.51 33.41
N GLN A 491 -0.56 -10.41 33.21
CA GLN A 491 0.04 -10.32 31.88
C GLN A 491 -0.17 -11.63 31.12
N VAL A 492 -0.78 -11.54 29.93
CA VAL A 492 -1.05 -12.68 29.04
C VAL A 492 -0.26 -12.62 27.74
N PHE A 493 0.26 -11.45 27.39
CA PHE A 493 1.10 -11.23 26.21
C PHE A 493 2.06 -10.06 26.42
N SER A 494 3.29 -10.14 25.86
CA SER A 494 4.24 -9.03 25.79
C SER A 494 5.28 -9.33 24.70
N GLN A 495 5.39 -8.46 23.70
CA GLN A 495 6.32 -8.66 22.59
C GLN A 495 6.67 -7.34 21.93
N ASP A 496 7.92 -7.24 21.41
CA ASP A 496 8.37 -6.17 20.53
C ASP A 496 7.89 -6.42 19.10
N GLY A 497 7.49 -5.36 18.41
CA GLY A 497 7.13 -5.35 17.00
C GLY A 497 5.62 -5.41 16.70
N PRO A 498 4.80 -6.31 17.26
CA PRO A 498 3.39 -6.40 16.88
C PRO A 498 2.56 -5.25 17.47
N PHE A 499 1.51 -4.85 16.74
CA PHE A 499 0.44 -3.98 17.23
C PHE A 499 -0.88 -4.76 17.41
N SER A 500 -0.82 -6.09 17.32
CA SER A 500 -1.98 -6.97 17.43
C SER A 500 -1.61 -8.31 18.06
N VAL A 501 -2.59 -8.95 18.69
CA VAL A 501 -2.48 -10.29 19.25
C VAL A 501 -3.81 -11.03 19.21
N GLN A 502 -3.76 -12.32 18.92
CA GLN A 502 -4.86 -13.25 19.11
C GLN A 502 -4.63 -14.09 20.36
N LEU A 503 -5.57 -14.03 21.27
CA LEU A 503 -5.56 -14.81 22.51
C LEU A 503 -6.56 -15.96 22.39
N SER A 504 -6.08 -17.19 22.33
CA SER A 504 -6.92 -18.39 22.31
C SER A 504 -7.19 -18.92 23.72
N ASN A 505 -8.24 -19.74 23.86
CA ASN A 505 -8.62 -20.40 25.12
C ASN A 505 -8.88 -19.42 26.28
N GLN A 506 -9.44 -18.26 25.97
CA GLN A 506 -9.77 -17.28 27.03
C GLN A 506 -10.95 -17.73 27.87
N ALA A 507 -10.90 -17.40 29.17
CA ALA A 507 -11.96 -17.72 30.12
C ALA A 507 -13.28 -17.02 29.73
N GLN A 508 -14.36 -17.79 29.67
CA GLN A 508 -15.71 -17.30 29.36
C GLN A 508 -16.40 -16.75 30.64
N GLN A 509 -15.76 -15.75 31.24
CA GLN A 509 -16.24 -15.03 32.42
C GLN A 509 -16.07 -13.52 32.22
N PRO A 510 -16.97 -12.69 32.78
CA PRO A 510 -16.77 -11.24 32.77
C PRO A 510 -15.43 -10.84 33.38
N GLY A 511 -14.83 -9.78 32.86
CA GLY A 511 -13.55 -9.25 33.32
C GLY A 511 -13.06 -8.11 32.45
N SER A 512 -11.77 -7.89 32.34
CA SER A 512 -11.19 -6.84 31.54
C SER A 512 -9.94 -7.28 30.79
N TYR A 513 -9.74 -6.74 29.61
CA TYR A 513 -8.44 -6.73 28.93
C TYR A 513 -7.84 -5.34 29.04
N ARG A 514 -6.53 -5.26 29.23
CA ARG A 514 -5.79 -4.01 29.16
C ARG A 514 -4.69 -4.15 28.13
N MET A 515 -4.70 -3.30 27.10
CA MET A 515 -3.65 -3.17 26.09
C MET A 515 -2.76 -1.99 26.46
N VAL A 516 -1.46 -2.20 26.50
CA VAL A 516 -0.46 -1.14 26.59
C VAL A 516 0.41 -1.21 25.34
N TYR A 517 0.40 -0.16 24.56
CA TYR A 517 1.12 -0.07 23.31
C TYR A 517 2.04 1.15 23.30
N ASP A 518 3.33 0.88 23.17
CA ASP A 518 4.38 1.88 23.02
C ASP A 518 4.85 1.90 21.57
N LEU A 519 4.94 3.10 20.97
CA LEU A 519 5.39 3.32 19.60
C LEU A 519 6.45 4.40 19.58
N ASP A 520 7.59 4.14 18.95
CA ASP A 520 8.67 5.08 18.74
C ASP A 520 8.86 5.35 17.24
N LEU A 521 8.56 6.58 16.81
CA LEU A 521 8.71 7.10 15.47
C LEU A 521 9.92 8.05 15.34
N SER A 522 10.77 8.17 16.37
CA SER A 522 11.90 9.10 16.39
C SER A 522 12.94 8.87 15.30
N HIS A 523 12.90 7.71 14.66
CA HIS A 523 13.77 7.36 13.52
C HIS A 523 13.20 7.79 12.15
N PHE A 524 11.94 8.21 12.10
CA PHE A 524 11.35 8.84 10.92
C PHE A 524 11.80 10.30 10.81
N PRO A 525 11.66 10.92 9.63
CA PRO A 525 12.03 12.34 9.50
C PRO A 525 11.14 13.29 10.31
N SER A 526 10.02 12.81 10.87
CA SER A 526 9.08 13.60 11.66
C SER A 526 9.69 14.13 12.94
N THR A 527 9.35 15.37 13.29
CA THR A 527 9.72 16.03 14.55
C THR A 527 8.55 16.11 15.53
N GLN A 528 7.35 15.75 15.07
CA GLN A 528 6.10 15.72 15.86
C GLN A 528 5.61 14.28 16.02
N SER A 529 4.83 14.04 17.08
CA SER A 529 4.31 12.71 17.45
C SER A 529 5.38 11.61 17.49
N THR A 530 6.58 11.96 17.94
CA THR A 530 7.79 11.11 17.83
C THR A 530 7.74 9.85 18.66
N MET A 531 6.97 9.85 19.77
CA MET A 531 6.68 8.67 20.60
C MET A 531 5.24 8.75 21.09
N THR A 532 4.56 7.59 21.12
CA THR A 532 3.23 7.48 21.69
C THR A 532 3.15 6.33 22.67
N HIS A 533 2.43 6.55 23.76
CA HIS A 533 2.08 5.54 24.74
C HIS A 533 0.55 5.48 24.83
N THR A 534 -0.02 4.33 24.52
CA THR A 534 -1.48 4.09 24.54
C THR A 534 -1.81 2.99 25.53
N ASP A 535 -2.63 3.28 26.52
CA ASP A 535 -3.09 2.37 27.57
C ASP A 535 -4.62 2.30 27.53
N ILE A 536 -5.17 1.17 27.13
CA ILE A 536 -6.61 0.97 26.94
C ILE A 536 -7.08 -0.17 27.82
N THR A 537 -8.07 0.09 28.65
CA THR A 537 -8.81 -0.94 29.40
C THR A 537 -10.16 -1.19 28.76
N VAL A 538 -10.43 -2.44 28.40
CA VAL A 538 -11.62 -2.90 27.69
C VAL A 538 -12.40 -3.84 28.58
N PRO A 539 -13.63 -3.52 28.99
CA PRO A 539 -14.48 -4.46 29.68
C PRO A 539 -14.87 -5.63 28.77
N TYR A 540 -14.85 -6.82 29.31
CA TYR A 540 -15.19 -8.05 28.59
C TYR A 540 -16.36 -8.76 29.24
N THR A 541 -17.33 -9.16 28.42
CA THR A 541 -18.41 -10.09 28.81
C THR A 541 -18.56 -11.17 27.75
N PRO A 542 -18.74 -12.44 28.16
CA PRO A 542 -18.97 -13.55 27.24
C PRO A 542 -20.36 -13.51 26.57
N THR A 543 -21.27 -12.72 27.12
CA THR A 543 -22.63 -12.51 26.59
C THR A 543 -22.86 -11.02 26.35
N PRO A 544 -22.26 -10.47 25.28
CA PRO A 544 -22.41 -9.04 24.97
C PRO A 544 -23.84 -8.71 24.46
N ASP A 545 -24.12 -7.43 24.36
CA ASP A 545 -25.32 -6.94 23.71
C ASP A 545 -25.40 -7.41 22.24
N ALA A 546 -26.59 -7.74 21.77
CA ALA A 546 -26.80 -8.22 20.41
C ALA A 546 -26.39 -7.17 19.34
N SER A 547 -26.48 -5.88 19.68
CA SER A 547 -26.02 -4.79 18.81
C SER A 547 -24.51 -4.74 18.59
N TRP A 548 -23.74 -5.51 19.38
CA TRP A 548 -22.27 -5.63 19.23
C TRP A 548 -21.86 -6.80 18.34
N THR A 549 -22.82 -7.52 17.76
CA THR A 549 -22.52 -8.59 16.79
C THR A 549 -21.91 -7.98 15.54
N LEU A 550 -20.77 -8.50 15.11
CA LEU A 550 -20.09 -8.04 13.91
C LEU A 550 -20.96 -8.27 12.67
N PRO A 551 -21.25 -7.25 11.83
CA PRO A 551 -22.10 -7.41 10.66
C PRO A 551 -21.54 -8.41 9.66
N SER A 552 -22.43 -9.07 8.92
CA SER A 552 -22.06 -10.00 7.84
C SER A 552 -21.22 -9.29 6.78
N GLY A 553 -20.24 -9.99 6.22
CA GLY A 553 -19.27 -9.42 5.28
C GLY A 553 -17.98 -8.96 5.93
N ASN A 554 -17.96 -8.78 7.26
CA ASN A 554 -16.74 -8.57 8.02
C ASN A 554 -16.13 -9.91 8.48
N SER A 555 -14.83 -9.93 8.73
CA SER A 555 -14.11 -11.09 9.25
C SER A 555 -13.81 -10.91 10.72
N CYS A 556 -14.02 -11.96 11.54
CA CYS A 556 -13.76 -11.92 12.98
C CYS A 556 -12.27 -11.78 13.32
N TYR A 557 -11.40 -12.41 12.57
CA TYR A 557 -9.97 -12.45 12.85
C TYR A 557 -9.17 -12.09 11.59
N ALA A 558 -7.97 -11.57 11.77
CA ALA A 558 -7.02 -11.24 10.71
C ALA A 558 -6.48 -12.49 9.98
N SER A 559 -7.32 -13.47 9.72
CA SER A 559 -6.93 -14.61 8.90
C SER A 559 -7.45 -14.41 7.48
N TYR A 560 -6.69 -13.75 6.65
CA TYR A 560 -6.87 -13.77 5.19
C TYR A 560 -6.79 -15.19 4.59
N ALA A 561 -6.45 -16.20 5.41
CA ALA A 561 -6.21 -17.57 4.98
C ALA A 561 -7.46 -18.47 4.93
N GLN A 562 -8.64 -18.00 5.35
CA GLN A 562 -9.86 -18.79 5.33
C GLN A 562 -11.02 -18.04 4.69
N PRO A 563 -11.21 -18.15 3.37
CA PRO A 563 -12.43 -17.68 2.73
C PRO A 563 -13.60 -18.57 3.20
N GLY A 564 -14.54 -17.98 3.89
CA GLY A 564 -15.86 -18.59 4.13
C GLY A 564 -16.16 -19.14 5.51
N GLY A 565 -15.40 -18.80 6.52
CA GLY A 565 -15.65 -19.28 7.90
C GLY A 565 -15.84 -18.16 8.92
N ALA A 566 -16.63 -17.13 8.64
CA ALA A 566 -16.95 -16.13 9.64
C ALA A 566 -17.89 -16.75 10.69
N THR A 567 -17.33 -17.27 11.78
CA THR A 567 -18.11 -17.42 13.01
C THR A 567 -18.53 -16.02 13.45
N PRO A 568 -19.81 -15.82 13.83
CA PRO A 568 -20.23 -14.54 14.39
C PRO A 568 -19.38 -14.20 15.59
N CYS A 569 -18.71 -13.07 15.59
CA CYS A 569 -17.98 -12.56 16.75
C CYS A 569 -18.58 -11.25 17.25
N SER A 570 -18.22 -10.89 18.47
CA SER A 570 -18.71 -9.69 19.12
C SER A 570 -17.63 -8.64 19.16
N ILE A 571 -18.01 -7.42 18.77
CA ILE A 571 -17.16 -6.22 18.83
C ILE A 571 -16.91 -5.88 20.30
N LEU A 572 -15.65 -5.70 20.67
CA LEU A 572 -15.31 -5.24 22.02
C LEU A 572 -15.48 -3.72 22.13
N PRO A 573 -15.94 -3.21 23.29
CA PRO A 573 -16.20 -1.77 23.49
C PRO A 573 -14.89 -1.01 23.76
N VAL A 574 -14.01 -0.98 22.77
CA VAL A 574 -12.73 -0.27 22.85
C VAL A 574 -12.92 1.21 22.60
N LEU A 575 -12.41 2.05 23.52
CA LEU A 575 -12.46 3.50 23.37
C LEU A 575 -11.46 4.01 22.34
N ASN A 576 -11.87 5.05 21.60
CA ASN A 576 -11.06 5.85 20.68
C ASN A 576 -11.07 7.32 21.10
N LEU A 577 -9.98 8.03 20.80
CA LEU A 577 -9.84 9.48 21.01
C LEU A 577 -9.61 10.14 19.65
N ASN A 578 -10.58 10.93 19.19
CA ASN A 578 -10.41 11.73 17.97
C ASN A 578 -9.96 13.14 18.37
N TYR A 579 -8.76 13.51 17.93
CA TYR A 579 -8.11 14.78 18.25
C TYR A 579 -8.31 15.77 17.10
N ARG A 580 -8.54 17.04 17.47
CA ARG A 580 -8.48 18.17 16.55
C ARG A 580 -7.83 19.35 17.25
N LEU A 581 -6.52 19.45 17.11
CA LEU A 581 -5.75 20.59 17.64
C LEU A 581 -5.95 21.82 16.75
N ALA A 582 -5.98 23.00 17.36
CA ALA A 582 -6.02 24.26 16.64
C ALA A 582 -4.59 24.65 16.20
N THR A 583 -4.12 24.03 15.12
CA THR A 583 -2.81 24.24 14.50
C THR A 583 -2.97 24.65 13.03
N ASP A 584 -1.89 25.11 12.42
CA ASP A 584 -1.83 25.33 10.97
C ASP A 584 -1.44 24.04 10.24
N GLY A 585 -1.26 24.09 8.93
CA GLY A 585 -0.93 22.94 8.10
C GLY A 585 0.47 22.35 8.33
N THR A 586 1.26 22.86 9.27
CA THR A 586 2.51 22.29 9.75
C THR A 586 2.40 21.78 11.20
N ASP A 587 1.18 21.56 11.67
CA ASP A 587 0.88 21.27 13.06
C ASP A 587 1.53 22.25 14.07
N THR A 588 1.59 23.54 13.67
CA THR A 588 2.16 24.60 14.47
C THR A 588 1.06 25.47 15.06
N SER A 589 1.13 25.70 16.37
CA SER A 589 0.23 26.59 17.10
C SER A 589 0.83 27.98 17.26
N HIS A 590 0.16 29.02 16.76
CA HIS A 590 0.60 30.41 16.85
C HIS A 590 -0.12 31.19 17.96
N GLY A 591 -1.11 30.59 18.60
CA GLY A 591 -1.90 31.21 19.65
C GLY A 591 -1.22 31.16 21.01
N ARG A 592 -1.50 32.19 21.88
CA ARG A 592 -1.13 32.12 23.29
C ARG A 592 -1.93 31.08 24.07
N MET A 593 -3.10 30.73 23.57
CA MET A 593 -3.96 29.66 24.07
C MET A 593 -4.08 28.59 23.00
N GLN A 594 -3.93 27.36 23.40
CA GLN A 594 -4.21 26.22 22.54
C GLN A 594 -5.59 25.66 22.84
N ASN A 595 -6.25 25.17 21.81
CA ASN A 595 -7.52 24.47 21.88
C ASN A 595 -7.37 23.04 21.33
N LEU A 596 -7.98 22.09 22.00
CA LEU A 596 -8.23 20.76 21.52
C LEU A 596 -9.73 20.52 21.49
N ASP A 597 -10.23 20.16 20.31
CA ASP A 597 -11.55 19.59 20.12
C ASP A 597 -11.38 18.06 20.19
N LEU A 598 -11.99 17.42 21.19
CA LEU A 598 -11.81 16.01 21.49
C LEU A 598 -13.15 15.30 21.45
N THR A 599 -13.26 14.28 20.60
CA THR A 599 -14.39 13.36 20.60
C THR A 599 -13.96 12.00 21.14
N VAL A 600 -14.72 11.47 22.12
CA VAL A 600 -14.51 10.14 22.68
C VAL A 600 -15.52 9.19 22.05
N GLY A 601 -15.07 8.17 21.36
CA GLY A 601 -15.91 7.18 20.69
C GLY A 601 -15.55 5.75 21.05
N HIS A 602 -16.24 4.81 20.45
CA HIS A 602 -15.93 3.38 20.53
C HIS A 602 -15.63 2.81 19.16
N GLN A 603 -14.99 1.65 19.13
CA GLN A 603 -14.92 0.84 17.92
C GLN A 603 -16.32 0.49 17.43
N THR A 604 -16.60 0.76 16.15
CA THR A 604 -17.86 0.42 15.51
C THR A 604 -17.66 -0.13 14.09
N TYR A 605 -18.63 -0.91 13.61
CA TYR A 605 -18.73 -1.41 12.25
C TYR A 605 -20.12 -1.06 11.71
N GLY A 606 -20.25 0.05 10.99
CA GLY A 606 -21.51 0.71 10.73
C GLY A 606 -22.16 1.11 12.06
N ASP A 607 -23.41 0.68 12.25
CA ASP A 607 -24.16 0.92 13.49
C ASP A 607 -23.89 -0.14 14.58
N ALA A 608 -23.12 -1.18 14.29
CA ALA A 608 -22.79 -2.22 15.27
C ALA A 608 -21.59 -1.82 16.13
N GLY A 609 -21.70 -2.10 17.42
CA GLY A 609 -20.68 -1.78 18.42
C GLY A 609 -21.27 -1.03 19.62
N SER A 610 -20.41 -0.63 20.56
CA SER A 610 -20.82 0.14 21.73
C SER A 610 -21.05 1.61 21.41
N HIS A 611 -22.16 2.16 21.91
CA HIS A 611 -22.45 3.59 21.93
C HIS A 611 -22.58 4.12 23.35
N ALA A 612 -21.90 3.49 24.30
CA ALA A 612 -21.91 3.91 25.69
C ALA A 612 -21.41 5.34 25.85
N ALA A 613 -22.02 6.07 26.76
CA ALA A 613 -21.64 7.45 27.01
C ALA A 613 -20.25 7.55 27.65
N ALA A 614 -19.41 8.47 27.20
CA ALA A 614 -18.21 8.85 27.91
C ALA A 614 -18.60 9.51 29.26
N THR A 615 -17.96 9.10 30.32
CA THR A 615 -18.21 9.61 31.67
C THR A 615 -17.30 10.80 32.04
N GLY A 616 -16.22 10.99 31.28
CA GLY A 616 -15.32 12.11 31.43
C GLY A 616 -14.08 12.02 30.56
N ALA A 617 -13.46 13.17 30.38
CA ALA A 617 -12.16 13.28 29.75
C ALA A 617 -11.28 14.27 30.53
N THR A 618 -9.98 14.03 30.58
CA THR A 618 -8.97 14.93 31.10
C THR A 618 -7.86 15.13 30.10
N VAL A 619 -7.31 16.35 30.06
CA VAL A 619 -6.20 16.72 29.19
C VAL A 619 -5.13 17.39 30.03
N SER A 620 -3.88 17.03 29.82
CA SER A 620 -2.73 17.67 30.44
C SER A 620 -1.63 17.88 29.41
N VAL A 621 -0.87 18.95 29.56
CA VAL A 621 0.24 19.31 28.68
C VAL A 621 1.53 19.39 29.49
N SER A 622 2.63 18.97 28.89
CA SER A 622 3.98 19.13 29.44
C SER A 622 4.83 19.96 28.48
N PHE A 623 5.59 20.90 29.01
CA PHE A 623 6.53 21.75 28.28
C PHE A 623 8.00 21.43 28.62
N ASP A 624 8.22 20.31 29.32
CA ASP A 624 9.52 19.85 29.83
C ASP A 624 9.69 18.33 29.62
N ASP A 625 9.31 17.85 28.43
CA ASP A 625 9.46 16.46 27.97
C ASP A 625 8.82 15.42 28.91
N GLY A 626 7.64 15.73 29.43
CA GLY A 626 6.87 14.81 30.26
C GLY A 626 7.27 14.80 31.75
N VAL A 627 8.19 15.66 32.20
CA VAL A 627 8.65 15.72 33.60
C VAL A 627 7.56 16.31 34.51
N THR A 628 6.95 17.44 34.07
CA THR A 628 5.82 18.04 34.78
C THR A 628 4.61 18.20 33.87
N TRP A 629 3.43 18.05 34.44
CA TRP A 629 2.16 18.08 33.71
C TRP A 629 1.24 19.19 34.25
N THR A 630 0.77 20.04 33.35
CA THR A 630 -0.19 21.09 33.64
C THR A 630 -1.57 20.66 33.13
N PRO A 631 -2.60 20.56 33.97
CA PRO A 631 -3.95 20.26 33.53
C PRO A 631 -4.52 21.36 32.62
N ALA A 632 -5.17 20.97 31.54
CA ALA A 632 -5.98 21.86 30.72
C ALA A 632 -7.37 22.08 31.34
N CYS A 633 -8.02 23.19 30.99
CA CYS A 633 -9.42 23.43 31.31
C CYS A 633 -10.28 22.63 30.31
N VAL A 634 -10.92 21.55 30.77
CA VAL A 634 -11.77 20.70 29.94
C VAL A 634 -13.23 21.00 30.22
N THR A 635 -14.02 21.19 29.18
CA THR A 635 -15.47 21.43 29.24
C THR A 635 -16.19 20.45 28.34
N ALA A 636 -17.17 19.72 28.89
CA ALA A 636 -18.04 18.86 28.06
C ALA A 636 -18.92 19.72 27.14
N ALA A 637 -19.00 19.37 25.87
CA ALA A 637 -19.76 20.04 24.84
C ALA A 637 -20.97 19.23 24.33
N GLY A 638 -21.28 18.10 24.99
CA GLY A 638 -22.35 17.17 24.61
C GLY A 638 -21.85 16.00 23.74
N ASP A 639 -22.64 14.97 23.59
CA ASP A 639 -22.44 13.83 22.69
C ASP A 639 -21.00 13.24 22.70
N ASN A 640 -20.45 13.01 23.90
CA ASN A 640 -19.08 12.55 24.13
C ASN A 640 -17.98 13.50 23.59
N HIS A 641 -18.34 14.76 23.39
CA HIS A 641 -17.47 15.81 22.87
C HIS A 641 -16.97 16.72 24.00
N TYR A 642 -15.70 17.09 23.96
CA TYR A 642 -14.99 17.86 24.97
C TYR A 642 -14.12 18.95 24.32
N ILE A 643 -14.14 20.15 24.90
CA ILE A 643 -13.22 21.23 24.50
C ILE A 643 -12.21 21.42 25.62
N ALA A 644 -10.94 21.22 25.32
CA ALA A 644 -9.84 21.47 26.24
C ALA A 644 -9.06 22.72 25.82
N LYS A 645 -8.67 23.56 26.83
CA LYS A 645 -7.92 24.79 26.61
C LYS A 645 -6.78 24.93 27.62
N TRP A 646 -5.62 25.36 27.12
CA TRP A 646 -4.45 25.64 27.96
C TRP A 646 -3.59 26.76 27.38
N ALA A 647 -2.73 27.33 28.22
CA ALA A 647 -1.77 28.34 27.77
C ALA A 647 -0.57 27.69 27.11
N ASN A 648 -0.19 28.18 25.93
CA ASN A 648 1.07 27.82 25.25
C ASN A 648 2.24 28.57 25.93
N SER A 649 2.77 27.99 27.00
CA SER A 649 3.83 28.58 27.80
C SER A 649 5.24 28.19 27.41
N GLY A 650 5.39 27.26 26.44
CA GLY A 650 6.67 26.84 25.90
C GLY A 650 7.33 27.91 25.01
N ALA A 651 8.61 27.74 24.77
CA ALA A 651 9.35 28.57 23.83
C ALA A 651 8.91 28.34 22.38
N ALA A 652 9.03 29.36 21.53
CA ALA A 652 8.81 29.18 20.10
C ALA A 652 9.81 28.15 19.54
N GLY A 653 9.32 27.22 18.72
CA GLY A 653 10.07 26.08 18.20
C GLY A 653 10.09 24.87 19.13
N SER A 654 9.60 24.95 20.39
CA SER A 654 9.44 23.79 21.25
C SER A 654 8.19 22.98 20.87
N ALA A 655 8.20 21.67 21.15
CA ALA A 655 7.11 20.76 20.87
C ALA A 655 6.61 20.13 22.18
N PRO A 656 5.46 20.58 22.73
CA PRO A 656 4.91 20.07 23.98
C PRO A 656 4.43 18.63 23.87
N TRP A 657 4.43 17.91 25.00
CA TRP A 657 3.80 16.62 25.13
C TRP A 657 2.34 16.79 25.57
N LEU A 658 1.49 15.89 25.07
CA LEU A 658 0.07 15.86 25.37
C LEU A 658 -0.29 14.54 26.06
N LYS A 659 -1.11 14.61 27.13
CA LYS A 659 -1.70 13.44 27.76
C LYS A 659 -3.19 13.62 27.84
N VAL A 660 -3.94 12.64 27.30
CA VAL A 660 -5.39 12.60 27.30
C VAL A 660 -5.86 11.32 27.94
N THR A 661 -6.82 11.40 28.84
CA THR A 661 -7.50 10.25 29.44
C THR A 661 -9.00 10.40 29.26
N ALA A 662 -9.69 9.34 28.87
CA ALA A 662 -11.15 9.26 28.85
C ALA A 662 -11.64 7.93 29.44
N THR A 663 -12.88 7.98 29.95
CA THR A 663 -13.58 6.82 30.56
C THR A 663 -15.02 6.77 30.03
N ASP A 664 -15.61 5.56 30.05
CA ASP A 664 -17.01 5.34 29.67
C ASP A 664 -17.87 4.76 30.80
N ALA A 665 -19.16 4.63 30.51
CA ALA A 665 -20.15 4.09 31.44
C ALA A 665 -20.03 2.55 31.63
N LEU A 666 -19.27 1.85 30.79
CA LEU A 666 -19.03 0.40 30.87
C LEU A 666 -17.82 0.07 31.75
N GLY A 667 -17.06 1.07 32.20
CA GLY A 667 -15.82 0.88 32.95
C GLY A 667 -14.58 0.76 32.04
N GLY A 668 -14.73 1.04 30.76
CA GLY A 668 -13.62 1.20 29.82
C GLY A 668 -12.83 2.49 30.08
N SER A 669 -11.57 2.49 29.72
CA SER A 669 -10.70 3.67 29.78
C SER A 669 -9.66 3.67 28.69
N ILE A 670 -9.23 4.87 28.27
CA ILE A 670 -8.10 5.08 27.40
C ILE A 670 -7.25 6.21 27.94
N THR A 671 -5.93 6.00 27.95
CA THR A 671 -4.94 7.07 28.22
C THR A 671 -3.93 7.06 27.10
N GLN A 672 -3.76 8.21 26.46
CA GLN A 672 -2.72 8.39 25.44
C GLN A 672 -1.77 9.51 25.87
N THR A 673 -0.47 9.25 25.73
CA THR A 673 0.59 10.24 25.88
C THR A 673 1.32 10.35 24.54
N VAL A 674 1.42 11.56 24.02
CA VAL A 674 2.07 11.87 22.75
C VAL A 674 3.23 12.81 23.01
N ALA A 675 4.43 12.38 22.72
CA ALA A 675 5.62 13.23 22.73
C ALA A 675 5.62 14.15 21.51
N ASN A 676 5.95 15.42 21.72
CA ASN A 676 6.01 16.42 20.64
C ASN A 676 4.69 16.50 19.85
N ALA A 677 3.58 16.64 20.55
CA ALA A 677 2.24 16.55 19.96
C ALA A 677 1.94 17.64 18.89
N TYR A 678 2.60 18.79 18.99
CA TYR A 678 2.54 19.91 18.04
C TYR A 678 3.72 20.85 18.27
N THR A 679 3.98 21.79 17.36
CA THR A 679 5.03 22.80 17.51
C THR A 679 4.45 24.13 17.99
N ILE A 680 5.16 24.86 18.85
CA ILE A 680 4.81 26.23 19.24
C ILE A 680 5.47 27.20 18.25
N GLY A 681 4.67 27.94 17.51
CA GLY A 681 5.13 28.99 16.61
C GLY A 681 5.52 30.26 17.33
N GLN A 682 6.12 31.21 16.61
CA GLN A 682 6.32 32.57 17.15
C GLN A 682 4.95 33.21 17.31
N GLY A 683 4.64 33.64 18.51
CA GLY A 683 3.40 34.38 18.77
C GLY A 683 3.35 35.64 17.90
N GLY A 684 2.32 35.73 17.05
CA GLY A 684 2.14 36.90 16.20
C GLY A 684 2.12 38.17 17.08
N SER A 685 3.05 39.06 16.81
CA SER A 685 2.93 40.43 17.28
C SER A 685 1.63 40.99 16.74
N ASN A 686 0.74 41.46 17.60
CA ASN A 686 -0.53 42.10 17.28
C ASN A 686 -0.47 42.86 15.92
N GLN A 687 -1.20 42.35 14.92
CA GLN A 687 -1.76 43.23 13.90
C GLN A 687 -3.23 43.44 14.16
#